data_c2d1dd9ddedda3199f65bd1600895492
#
_entry.id   c2d1dd9ddedda3199f65bd1600895492
#
_cell.length_a   1.000
_cell.length_b   1.000
_cell.length_c   1.000
_cell.angle_alpha   90.00
_cell.angle_beta   90.00
_cell.angle_gamma   90.00
#
_symmetry.space_group_name_H-M   'P 1'
#
loop_
_entity.id
_entity.type
_entity.pdbx_description
1 polymer ?
#
loop_
_entity_poly.entity_id
_entity_poly.type
_entity_poly.pdbx_seq_one_letter_code
_entity_poly.pdbx_strand_id
1 'polypeptide(L)'
;MQNGFLPISRKDMEEAGIKQLDFVYVCGDAYVDHPSFGHAIISRILQAHGYTVGIIAQPDYRDKESVTILGEPRLGFFVSGGNMDSMVNHYSVSKKRRAHDAFSPGGVMGKRPDYAVVSYCNLIRQTYKHNPIIIGGIEASLRRLGHYDYWSNKVKRSILLDSGADLISYGMGEHSIVEIADALASGLAVKDITYIDGTVFKTRNKEDIYDALELPSFNKIKEDKTAYAKSFYLQYQNTDPFTARRIYETYDEKMFVVQNPPAKPLTQMEMDDIYALPYMRTYHPIYEKDGGVPAIEEVKFSLVSNRGCFGGCSFCALTFHQGRIIQTRSHESILAEAKKLTQDKDFKGYIHDVGGPTANFRAPACTKQLTKGVCKNRQCLFPTPCKNLVADHSDYISLLRKLRNIKGVKKVFVRSGIRFDYLLCDTKNNFLEELCKYHVSGQLKVAPEHISDPVLQKMGKPPVSVYNEFVRKYHDMNERLGLKQYLVPYLMSSHPGSTLQEAVDLAEYLRDLGYMPQQVQDFYPTPSTISTCMYYTGLDPRTMEPVYVATNPHEKAMQRALIQYRNPENYDLVHEALVMTNRMDLIGFDAHCLIRPRKLAKEEEFSGKKKTKRTPNQNQTKYKAGSSRNTENFSRKTSSQNTKKKHTIRTVHKKK
;
A
#
# COMPACT_ATOMS: atom_id res chain seq x y z
N MET A 1 29.87 7.48 -16.26
CA MET A 1 29.15 7.36 -14.94
C MET A 1 29.94 6.38 -14.08
N GLN A 2 30.68 6.87 -13.08
CA GLN A 2 31.53 6.02 -12.26
C GLN A 2 30.78 4.96 -11.44
N ASN A 3 29.47 5.14 -11.18
CA ASN A 3 28.71 4.27 -10.28
C ASN A 3 27.45 3.62 -10.87
N GLY A 4 27.14 3.81 -12.15
CA GLY A 4 25.97 3.22 -12.79
C GLY A 4 24.60 3.82 -12.39
N PHE A 5 24.52 4.71 -11.41
CA PHE A 5 23.32 5.45 -11.04
C PHE A 5 23.01 6.58 -12.04
N LEU A 6 21.74 6.99 -12.11
CA LEU A 6 21.35 8.18 -12.86
C LEU A 6 21.80 9.45 -12.11
N PRO A 7 22.07 10.57 -12.83
CA PRO A 7 22.51 11.82 -12.23
C PRO A 7 21.58 12.36 -11.14
N ILE A 8 22.15 12.77 -10.01
CA ILE A 8 21.46 13.46 -8.91
C ILE A 8 22.08 14.83 -8.62
N SER A 9 23.17 15.20 -9.33
CA SER A 9 23.89 16.46 -9.17
C SER A 9 24.42 16.95 -10.52
N ARG A 10 24.80 18.23 -10.57
CA ARG A 10 25.50 18.82 -11.74
C ARG A 10 26.82 18.10 -12.03
N LYS A 11 27.52 17.69 -11.00
CA LYS A 11 28.77 16.94 -11.14
C LYS A 11 28.53 15.62 -11.84
N ASP A 12 27.48 14.87 -11.49
CA ASP A 12 27.15 13.61 -12.17
C ASP A 12 26.81 13.84 -13.64
N MET A 13 26.14 14.95 -13.96
CA MET A 13 25.86 15.35 -15.35
C MET A 13 27.13 15.63 -16.12
N GLU A 14 28.07 16.38 -15.55
CA GLU A 14 29.37 16.70 -16.16
C GLU A 14 30.20 15.43 -16.40
N GLU A 15 30.26 14.53 -15.42
CA GLU A 15 30.95 13.22 -15.56
C GLU A 15 30.34 12.35 -16.65
N ALA A 16 29.00 12.48 -16.87
CA ALA A 16 28.28 11.78 -17.92
C ALA A 16 28.30 12.50 -19.29
N GLY A 17 28.93 13.69 -19.39
CA GLY A 17 28.92 14.51 -20.60
C GLY A 17 27.56 15.14 -20.93
N ILE A 18 26.66 15.25 -19.95
CA ILE A 18 25.30 15.76 -20.13
C ILE A 18 25.28 17.25 -19.78
N LYS A 19 24.98 18.11 -20.76
CA LYS A 19 24.84 19.55 -20.56
C LYS A 19 23.45 19.94 -20.04
N GLN A 20 22.41 19.28 -20.55
CA GLN A 20 21.02 19.48 -20.17
C GLN A 20 20.31 18.14 -20.20
N LEU A 21 19.50 17.86 -19.18
CA LEU A 21 18.67 16.68 -19.13
C LEU A 21 17.41 16.84 -19.99
N ASP A 22 16.92 15.76 -20.57
CA ASP A 22 15.62 15.74 -21.20
C ASP A 22 14.51 15.81 -20.16
N PHE A 23 14.64 14.99 -19.12
CA PHE A 23 13.68 14.96 -18.01
C PHE A 23 14.35 15.00 -16.63
N VAL A 24 13.66 15.60 -15.69
CA VAL A 24 13.98 15.51 -14.27
C VAL A 24 12.85 14.81 -13.54
N TYR A 25 13.16 13.71 -12.83
CA TYR A 25 12.20 12.97 -12.03
C TYR A 25 12.27 13.41 -10.57
N VAL A 26 11.19 13.99 -10.05
CA VAL A 26 11.05 14.39 -8.63
C VAL A 26 10.25 13.34 -7.89
N CYS A 27 10.84 12.77 -6.83
CA CYS A 27 10.28 11.64 -6.10
C CYS A 27 10.14 11.89 -4.60
N GLY A 28 9.05 11.41 -4.00
CA GLY A 28 8.84 11.42 -2.54
C GLY A 28 9.65 10.38 -1.78
N ASP A 29 10.19 9.35 -2.44
CA ASP A 29 11.11 8.38 -1.85
C ASP A 29 12.56 8.82 -2.02
N ALA A 30 13.47 8.37 -1.15
CA ALA A 30 14.89 8.38 -1.41
C ALA A 30 15.23 7.60 -2.69
N TYR A 31 16.34 7.95 -3.36
CA TYR A 31 16.72 7.29 -4.60
C TYR A 31 17.20 5.86 -4.35
N VAL A 32 16.36 4.90 -4.68
CA VAL A 32 16.64 3.47 -4.72
C VAL A 32 16.49 3.00 -6.16
N ASP A 33 17.59 2.60 -6.80
CA ASP A 33 17.60 2.14 -8.18
C ASP A 33 17.32 0.63 -8.24
N HIS A 34 16.06 0.27 -8.06
CA HIS A 34 15.61 -1.13 -8.00
C HIS A 34 14.28 -1.30 -8.74
N PRO A 35 14.03 -2.43 -9.45
CA PRO A 35 12.80 -2.65 -10.22
C PRO A 35 11.51 -2.83 -9.38
N SER A 36 11.59 -2.65 -8.07
CA SER A 36 10.44 -2.52 -7.17
C SER A 36 10.07 -1.07 -6.88
N PHE A 37 10.77 -0.09 -7.45
CA PHE A 37 10.54 1.33 -7.24
C PHE A 37 10.12 2.02 -8.54
N GLY A 38 8.96 2.67 -8.52
CA GLY A 38 8.38 3.27 -9.72
C GLY A 38 9.28 4.32 -10.39
N HIS A 39 9.96 5.17 -9.60
CA HIS A 39 10.88 6.16 -10.16
C HIS A 39 12.07 5.52 -10.89
N ALA A 40 12.59 4.40 -10.38
CA ALA A 40 13.68 3.68 -11.04
C ALA A 40 13.19 3.05 -12.36
N ILE A 41 12.02 2.38 -12.35
CA ILE A 41 11.45 1.77 -13.56
C ILE A 41 11.26 2.81 -14.65
N ILE A 42 10.54 3.87 -14.38
CA ILE A 42 10.21 4.90 -15.38
C ILE A 42 11.48 5.57 -15.91
N SER A 43 12.42 5.93 -15.03
CA SER A 43 13.65 6.60 -15.45
C SER A 43 14.57 5.68 -16.26
N ARG A 44 14.66 4.39 -15.91
CA ARG A 44 15.45 3.42 -16.70
C ARG A 44 14.81 3.08 -18.05
N ILE A 45 13.49 3.04 -18.14
CA ILE A 45 12.79 2.90 -19.43
C ILE A 45 13.09 4.09 -20.34
N LEU A 46 12.95 5.31 -19.84
CA LEU A 46 13.28 6.51 -20.61
C LEU A 46 14.75 6.52 -21.06
N GLN A 47 15.68 6.12 -20.17
CA GLN A 47 17.09 5.98 -20.52
C GLN A 47 17.29 4.94 -21.64
N ALA A 48 16.60 3.81 -21.60
CA ALA A 48 16.67 2.77 -22.62
C ALA A 48 16.12 3.24 -23.99
N HIS A 49 15.22 4.23 -23.98
CA HIS A 49 14.69 4.89 -25.18
C HIS A 49 15.51 6.12 -25.61
N GLY A 50 16.70 6.31 -25.05
CA GLY A 50 17.65 7.36 -25.48
C GLY A 50 17.45 8.72 -24.81
N TYR A 51 16.56 8.87 -23.84
CA TYR A 51 16.37 10.09 -23.08
C TYR A 51 17.35 10.18 -21.92
N THR A 52 17.84 11.40 -21.66
CA THR A 52 18.64 11.69 -20.47
C THR A 52 17.72 12.05 -19.30
N VAL A 53 17.90 11.35 -18.16
CA VAL A 53 17.05 11.52 -16.98
C VAL A 53 17.89 11.74 -15.74
N GLY A 54 17.54 12.74 -14.93
CA GLY A 54 18.12 12.96 -13.59
C GLY A 54 17.07 12.79 -12.50
N ILE A 55 17.52 12.47 -11.29
CA ILE A 55 16.65 12.19 -10.15
C ILE A 55 16.83 13.26 -9.07
N ILE A 56 15.74 13.88 -8.65
CA ILE A 56 15.67 14.71 -7.43
C ILE A 56 14.79 13.98 -6.43
N ALA A 57 15.44 13.30 -5.49
CA ALA A 57 14.78 12.51 -4.46
C ALA A 57 14.58 13.33 -3.19
N GLN A 58 13.33 13.42 -2.72
CA GLN A 58 12.95 14.12 -1.48
C GLN A 58 13.51 15.56 -1.41
N PRO A 59 13.24 16.44 -2.42
CA PRO A 59 13.66 17.84 -2.31
C PRO A 59 13.05 18.48 -1.06
N ASP A 60 13.76 19.44 -0.47
CA ASP A 60 13.20 20.21 0.64
C ASP A 60 12.03 21.06 0.13
N TYR A 61 10.82 20.66 0.47
CA TYR A 61 9.58 21.30 0.02
C TYR A 61 9.38 22.71 0.58
N ARG A 62 10.27 23.18 1.45
CA ARG A 62 10.30 24.56 1.99
C ARG A 62 11.25 25.46 1.21
N ASP A 63 12.12 24.87 0.38
CA ASP A 63 13.12 25.58 -0.40
C ASP A 63 12.93 25.31 -1.89
N LYS A 64 12.53 26.32 -2.64
CA LYS A 64 12.33 26.23 -4.09
C LYS A 64 13.61 25.92 -4.86
N GLU A 65 14.78 26.26 -4.32
CA GLU A 65 16.07 25.98 -4.95
C GLU A 65 16.38 24.47 -4.95
N SER A 66 15.75 23.70 -4.07
CA SER A 66 15.97 22.26 -3.97
C SER A 66 15.54 21.49 -5.25
N VAL A 67 14.66 22.04 -6.08
CA VAL A 67 14.27 21.44 -7.38
C VAL A 67 15.08 22.00 -8.56
N THR A 68 16.02 22.89 -8.35
CA THR A 68 16.85 23.51 -9.40
C THR A 68 18.24 22.87 -9.53
N ILE A 69 18.59 21.97 -8.64
CA ILE A 69 19.93 21.38 -8.52
C ILE A 69 20.45 20.73 -9.82
N LEU A 70 19.57 20.21 -10.66
CA LEU A 70 19.89 19.63 -11.97
C LEU A 70 19.67 20.61 -13.14
N GLY A 71 19.09 21.78 -12.87
CA GLY A 71 18.71 22.78 -13.87
C GLY A 71 17.39 22.48 -14.57
N GLU A 72 17.10 23.30 -15.57
CA GLU A 72 15.88 23.20 -16.37
C GLU A 72 15.97 22.02 -17.34
N PRO A 73 15.02 21.06 -17.28
CA PRO A 73 14.96 19.99 -18.27
C PRO A 73 14.47 20.47 -19.62
N ARG A 74 14.93 19.85 -20.70
CA ARG A 74 14.53 20.20 -22.06
C ARG A 74 13.05 19.89 -22.36
N LEU A 75 12.53 18.76 -21.85
CA LEU A 75 11.17 18.26 -22.15
C LEU A 75 10.20 18.38 -20.99
N GLY A 76 10.65 18.25 -19.73
CA GLY A 76 9.76 18.43 -18.61
C GLY A 76 10.14 17.67 -17.33
N PHE A 77 9.23 17.73 -16.37
CA PHE A 77 9.36 17.08 -15.08
C PHE A 77 8.39 15.89 -14.96
N PHE A 78 8.87 14.80 -14.38
CA PHE A 78 8.03 13.74 -13.84
C PHE A 78 7.97 13.86 -12.32
N VAL A 79 6.77 13.70 -11.74
CA VAL A 79 6.58 13.87 -10.28
C VAL A 79 5.76 12.71 -9.73
N SER A 80 6.25 12.08 -8.66
CA SER A 80 5.50 11.08 -7.92
C SER A 80 5.65 11.23 -6.40
N GLY A 81 4.65 10.76 -5.67
CA GLY A 81 4.69 10.69 -4.20
C GLY A 81 5.60 9.58 -3.65
N GLY A 82 6.14 8.71 -4.52
CA GLY A 82 6.91 7.53 -4.16
C GLY A 82 6.12 6.22 -4.29
N ASN A 83 6.65 5.14 -3.72
CA ASN A 83 6.04 3.80 -3.75
C ASN A 83 4.75 3.70 -2.95
N MET A 84 4.59 4.55 -1.95
CA MET A 84 3.37 4.66 -1.16
C MET A 84 2.75 6.05 -1.32
N ASP A 85 1.44 6.10 -1.21
CA ASP A 85 0.72 7.35 -1.02
C ASP A 85 1.28 8.09 0.21
N SER A 86 1.59 9.39 0.06
CA SER A 86 2.25 10.17 1.11
C SER A 86 1.44 10.23 2.40
N MET A 87 0.12 10.37 2.29
CA MET A 87 -0.76 10.43 3.46
C MET A 87 -0.87 9.06 4.16
N VAL A 88 -0.96 7.96 3.39
CA VAL A 88 -0.95 6.59 3.95
C VAL A 88 0.39 6.29 4.62
N ASN A 89 1.50 6.76 4.05
CA ASN A 89 2.82 6.59 4.65
C ASN A 89 3.00 7.37 5.95
N HIS A 90 2.45 8.59 6.01
CA HIS A 90 2.67 9.49 7.15
C HIS A 90 1.74 9.23 8.34
N TYR A 91 0.52 8.76 8.09
CA TYR A 91 -0.50 8.70 9.13
C TYR A 91 -1.06 7.29 9.32
N SER A 92 -1.42 6.96 10.55
CA SER A 92 -2.27 5.81 10.86
C SER A 92 -3.74 6.11 10.52
N VAL A 93 -4.61 5.09 10.58
CA VAL A 93 -6.06 5.27 10.43
C VAL A 93 -6.65 6.22 11.49
N SER A 94 -6.08 6.25 12.69
CA SER A 94 -6.46 7.22 13.73
C SER A 94 -5.87 8.62 13.51
N LYS A 95 -5.34 8.90 12.31
CA LYS A 95 -4.71 10.17 11.91
C LYS A 95 -3.52 10.59 12.79
N LYS A 96 -2.91 9.64 13.52
CA LYS A 96 -1.66 9.87 14.25
C LYS A 96 -0.49 9.77 13.29
N ARG A 97 0.42 10.75 13.35
CA ARG A 97 1.65 10.73 12.55
C ARG A 97 2.53 9.56 12.96
N ARG A 98 3.07 8.85 11.97
CA ARG A 98 4.02 7.76 12.21
C ARG A 98 5.39 8.34 12.58
N ALA A 99 6.15 7.58 13.34
CA ALA A 99 7.49 7.98 13.77
C ALA A 99 8.59 7.61 12.76
N HIS A 100 8.28 6.75 11.78
CA HIS A 100 9.27 6.16 10.87
C HIS A 100 8.76 6.12 9.44
N ASP A 101 9.64 6.48 8.48
CA ASP A 101 9.42 6.37 7.03
C ASP A 101 10.51 5.48 6.42
N ALA A 102 10.18 4.23 6.12
CA ALA A 102 11.12 3.27 5.55
C ALA A 102 11.71 3.70 4.19
N PHE A 103 11.04 4.60 3.49
CA PHE A 103 11.47 5.11 2.18
C PHE A 103 12.35 6.36 2.26
N SER A 104 12.69 6.79 3.46
CA SER A 104 13.59 7.93 3.71
C SER A 104 14.94 7.46 4.24
N PRO A 105 16.03 8.22 4.02
CA PRO A 105 17.34 7.90 4.57
C PRO A 105 17.30 7.74 6.08
N GLY A 106 17.87 6.65 6.59
CA GLY A 106 17.87 6.29 8.02
C GLY A 106 16.47 6.02 8.59
N GLY A 107 15.43 5.94 7.76
CA GLY A 107 14.06 5.80 8.22
C GLY A 107 13.46 7.06 8.85
N VAL A 108 14.06 8.23 8.64
CA VAL A 108 13.67 9.47 9.29
C VAL A 108 12.39 10.03 8.69
N MET A 109 11.36 10.21 9.55
CA MET A 109 10.09 10.81 9.17
C MET A 109 10.21 12.32 8.92
N GLY A 110 9.48 12.84 7.92
CA GLY A 110 9.30 14.27 7.68
C GLY A 110 10.13 14.87 6.53
N LYS A 111 10.93 14.07 5.84
CA LYS A 111 11.61 14.50 4.61
C LYS A 111 10.63 14.63 3.43
N ARG A 112 9.64 13.76 3.36
CA ARG A 112 8.53 13.85 2.39
C ARG A 112 7.44 14.78 2.92
N PRO A 113 6.85 15.69 2.11
CA PRO A 113 5.70 16.48 2.51
C PRO A 113 4.39 15.67 2.52
N ASP A 114 3.39 16.16 3.23
CA ASP A 114 2.03 15.71 3.05
C ASP A 114 1.53 16.10 1.64
N TYR A 115 0.71 15.25 1.00
CA TYR A 115 0.28 15.43 -0.39
C TYR A 115 1.49 15.71 -1.31
N ALA A 116 2.47 14.83 -1.30
CA ALA A 116 3.78 15.04 -1.88
C ALA A 116 3.73 15.50 -3.35
N VAL A 117 2.86 14.88 -4.16
CA VAL A 117 2.70 15.27 -5.57
C VAL A 117 2.29 16.73 -5.72
N VAL A 118 1.29 17.17 -4.96
CA VAL A 118 0.83 18.58 -4.99
C VAL A 118 1.93 19.52 -4.53
N SER A 119 2.60 19.17 -3.43
CA SER A 119 3.67 20.00 -2.84
C SER A 119 4.84 20.18 -3.80
N TYR A 120 5.30 19.11 -4.45
CA TYR A 120 6.41 19.16 -5.39
C TYR A 120 6.06 19.87 -6.69
N CYS A 121 4.85 19.68 -7.24
CA CYS A 121 4.42 20.43 -8.42
C CYS A 121 4.37 21.94 -8.14
N ASN A 122 3.84 22.33 -6.99
CA ASN A 122 3.81 23.75 -6.60
C ASN A 122 5.23 24.32 -6.43
N LEU A 123 6.17 23.52 -5.88
CA LEU A 123 7.58 23.91 -5.74
C LEU A 123 8.23 24.13 -7.11
N ILE A 124 8.03 23.21 -8.05
CA ILE A 124 8.53 23.32 -9.44
C ILE A 124 7.95 24.56 -10.12
N ARG A 125 6.65 24.82 -10.00
CA ARG A 125 5.98 25.99 -10.65
C ARG A 125 6.46 27.34 -10.13
N GLN A 126 7.03 27.42 -8.94
CA GLN A 126 7.62 28.67 -8.42
C GLN A 126 8.85 29.10 -9.24
N THR A 127 9.60 28.14 -9.78
CA THR A 127 10.80 28.41 -10.59
C THR A 127 10.55 28.19 -12.07
N TYR A 128 9.98 27.06 -12.45
CA TYR A 128 9.76 26.63 -13.84
C TYR A 128 8.29 26.75 -14.22
N LYS A 129 7.89 27.96 -14.62
CA LYS A 129 6.46 28.30 -14.84
C LYS A 129 5.83 27.57 -16.02
N HIS A 130 6.60 27.26 -17.07
CA HIS A 130 6.08 26.81 -18.36
C HIS A 130 6.50 25.39 -18.74
N ASN A 131 7.46 24.78 -18.01
CA ASN A 131 7.89 23.43 -18.30
C ASN A 131 6.74 22.43 -18.06
N PRO A 132 6.59 21.43 -18.93
CA PRO A 132 5.63 20.35 -18.71
C PRO A 132 5.86 19.64 -17.37
N ILE A 133 4.79 19.42 -16.61
CA ILE A 133 4.80 18.59 -15.39
C ILE A 133 3.83 17.45 -15.59
N ILE A 134 4.37 16.24 -15.63
CA ILE A 134 3.63 14.99 -15.74
C ILE A 134 3.67 14.31 -14.38
N ILE A 135 2.52 14.05 -13.79
CA ILE A 135 2.44 13.36 -12.49
C ILE A 135 2.03 11.91 -12.65
N GLY A 136 2.50 11.06 -11.75
CA GLY A 136 2.22 9.63 -11.80
C GLY A 136 2.37 8.93 -10.45
N GLY A 137 2.45 7.60 -10.50
CA GLY A 137 2.52 6.76 -9.32
C GLY A 137 1.17 6.60 -8.60
N ILE A 138 1.17 5.90 -7.46
CA ILE A 138 -0.06 5.52 -6.77
C ILE A 138 -0.85 6.74 -6.26
N GLU A 139 -0.18 7.76 -5.74
CA GLU A 139 -0.84 8.96 -5.21
C GLU A 139 -1.64 9.70 -6.26
N ALA A 140 -1.07 9.91 -7.45
CA ALA A 140 -1.75 10.53 -8.58
C ALA A 140 -2.83 9.62 -9.17
N SER A 141 -2.56 8.33 -9.33
CA SER A 141 -3.51 7.36 -9.88
C SER A 141 -4.80 7.29 -9.08
N LEU A 142 -4.72 7.32 -7.75
CA LEU A 142 -5.89 7.21 -6.87
C LEU A 142 -6.67 8.53 -6.71
N ARG A 143 -6.10 9.65 -7.15
CA ARG A 143 -6.71 10.99 -7.03
C ARG A 143 -6.95 11.67 -8.39
N ARG A 144 -6.98 10.89 -9.47
CA ARG A 144 -7.06 11.40 -10.85
C ARG A 144 -8.37 12.09 -11.21
N LEU A 145 -9.45 11.79 -10.50
CA LEU A 145 -10.77 12.41 -10.61
C LEU A 145 -11.24 12.90 -9.24
N GLY A 146 -12.45 13.43 -9.13
CA GLY A 146 -13.05 13.80 -7.87
C GLY A 146 -13.10 12.62 -6.89
N HIS A 147 -12.57 12.76 -5.69
CA HIS A 147 -12.37 11.69 -4.74
C HIS A 147 -12.60 12.13 -3.29
N TYR A 148 -13.03 11.18 -2.45
CA TYR A 148 -13.10 11.41 -1.01
C TYR A 148 -11.70 11.31 -0.38
N ASP A 149 -11.32 12.36 0.33
CA ASP A 149 -10.07 12.44 1.08
C ASP A 149 -10.36 12.22 2.59
N TYR A 150 -9.87 11.10 3.10
CA TYR A 150 -10.11 10.66 4.47
C TYR A 150 -9.56 11.65 5.52
N TRP A 151 -8.39 12.22 5.26
CA TRP A 151 -7.70 13.08 6.25
C TRP A 151 -8.40 14.42 6.44
N SER A 152 -8.86 15.05 5.38
CA SER A 152 -9.65 16.28 5.42
C SER A 152 -11.16 16.03 5.59
N ASN A 153 -11.62 14.77 5.46
CA ASN A 153 -13.04 14.38 5.46
C ASN A 153 -13.87 15.17 4.45
N LYS A 154 -13.34 15.34 3.23
CA LYS A 154 -13.97 16.13 2.16
C LYS A 154 -13.82 15.43 0.82
N VAL A 155 -14.73 15.71 -0.10
CA VAL A 155 -14.51 15.42 -1.53
C VAL A 155 -13.59 16.47 -2.09
N LYS A 156 -12.45 16.03 -2.65
CA LYS A 156 -11.45 16.87 -3.32
C LYS A 156 -11.55 16.75 -4.83
N ARG A 157 -11.09 17.78 -5.52
CA ARG A 157 -10.97 17.80 -6.98
C ARG A 157 -9.92 16.79 -7.46
N SER A 158 -9.87 16.59 -8.78
CA SER A 158 -8.75 15.90 -9.41
C SER A 158 -7.41 16.49 -8.95
N ILE A 159 -6.45 15.62 -8.64
CA ILE A 159 -5.09 16.03 -8.30
C ILE A 159 -4.42 16.79 -9.44
N LEU A 160 -4.84 16.58 -10.69
CA LEU A 160 -4.38 17.33 -11.86
C LEU A 160 -4.66 18.83 -11.74
N LEU A 161 -5.80 19.19 -11.15
CA LEU A 161 -6.18 20.56 -10.89
C LEU A 161 -5.54 21.13 -9.63
N ASP A 162 -5.48 20.33 -8.57
CA ASP A 162 -4.94 20.75 -7.27
C ASP A 162 -3.42 20.93 -7.29
N SER A 163 -2.69 20.14 -8.10
CA SER A 163 -1.24 20.23 -8.24
C SER A 163 -0.77 21.27 -9.27
N GLY A 164 -1.64 21.71 -10.17
CA GLY A 164 -1.24 22.54 -11.31
C GLY A 164 -0.38 21.81 -12.35
N ALA A 165 -0.29 20.48 -12.30
CA ALA A 165 0.35 19.66 -13.32
C ALA A 165 -0.41 19.71 -14.66
N ASP A 166 0.23 19.26 -15.73
CA ASP A 166 -0.34 19.34 -17.09
C ASP A 166 -0.98 18.02 -17.50
N LEU A 167 -0.43 16.89 -17.07
CA LEU A 167 -0.88 15.55 -17.46
C LEU A 167 -0.68 14.57 -16.30
N ILE A 168 -1.54 13.55 -16.20
CA ILE A 168 -1.33 12.38 -15.34
C ILE A 168 -1.03 11.18 -16.21
N SER A 169 0.03 10.43 -15.90
CA SER A 169 0.21 9.04 -16.31
C SER A 169 -0.23 8.16 -15.15
N TYR A 170 -1.39 7.48 -15.27
CA TYR A 170 -1.96 6.68 -14.20
C TYR A 170 -1.80 5.17 -14.44
N GLY A 171 -1.84 4.42 -13.36
CA GLY A 171 -1.67 2.97 -13.42
C GLY A 171 -0.21 2.58 -13.59
N MET A 172 0.02 1.54 -14.41
CA MET A 172 1.35 1.09 -14.79
C MET A 172 1.77 1.90 -16.02
N GLY A 173 2.72 2.82 -15.82
CA GLY A 173 3.00 3.90 -16.76
C GLY A 173 4.04 3.58 -17.86
N GLU A 174 4.49 2.33 -17.98
CA GLU A 174 5.61 1.97 -18.85
C GLU A 174 5.39 2.32 -20.32
N HIS A 175 4.20 2.06 -20.87
CA HIS A 175 3.84 2.44 -22.24
C HIS A 175 3.61 3.95 -22.36
N SER A 176 2.73 4.48 -21.52
CA SER A 176 2.31 5.89 -21.63
C SER A 176 3.47 6.87 -21.45
N ILE A 177 4.48 6.53 -20.62
CA ILE A 177 5.60 7.44 -20.38
C ILE A 177 6.50 7.60 -21.61
N VAL A 178 6.69 6.53 -22.38
CA VAL A 178 7.45 6.57 -23.64
C VAL A 178 6.69 7.37 -24.67
N GLU A 179 5.40 7.09 -24.87
CA GLU A 179 4.57 7.84 -25.82
C GLU A 179 4.50 9.35 -25.49
N ILE A 180 4.41 9.70 -24.19
CA ILE A 180 4.47 11.09 -23.73
C ILE A 180 5.83 11.72 -24.05
N ALA A 181 6.93 11.00 -23.78
CA ALA A 181 8.28 11.49 -24.04
C ALA A 181 8.51 11.73 -25.53
N ASP A 182 8.08 10.79 -26.39
CA ASP A 182 8.19 10.91 -27.84
C ASP A 182 7.35 12.06 -28.40
N ALA A 183 6.13 12.24 -27.89
CA ALA A 183 5.26 13.36 -28.26
C ALA A 183 5.91 14.71 -27.90
N LEU A 184 6.43 14.87 -26.68
CA LEU A 184 7.14 16.09 -26.27
C LEU A 184 8.42 16.32 -27.06
N ALA A 185 9.19 15.26 -27.34
CA ALA A 185 10.42 15.34 -28.14
C ALA A 185 10.16 15.72 -29.59
N SER A 186 9.00 15.36 -30.14
CA SER A 186 8.57 15.77 -31.49
C SER A 186 8.10 17.24 -31.56
N GLY A 187 8.05 17.94 -30.41
CA GLY A 187 7.62 19.32 -30.31
C GLY A 187 6.12 19.53 -30.07
N LEU A 188 5.37 18.45 -29.78
CA LEU A 188 3.96 18.58 -29.42
C LEU A 188 3.81 19.25 -28.05
N ALA A 189 2.95 20.24 -27.95
CA ALA A 189 2.70 20.86 -26.67
C ALA A 189 1.95 19.90 -25.73
N VAL A 190 2.29 19.90 -24.44
CA VAL A 190 1.72 18.93 -23.45
C VAL A 190 0.19 19.00 -23.40
N LYS A 191 -0.42 20.17 -23.63
CA LYS A 191 -1.88 20.36 -23.67
C LYS A 191 -2.57 19.61 -24.82
N ASP A 192 -1.82 19.30 -25.89
CA ASP A 192 -2.32 18.63 -27.09
C ASP A 192 -2.13 17.10 -27.00
N ILE A 193 -1.48 16.61 -25.97
CA ILE A 193 -1.37 15.18 -25.65
C ILE A 193 -2.66 14.68 -25.01
N THR A 194 -3.70 14.46 -25.83
CA THR A 194 -5.06 14.11 -25.38
C THR A 194 -5.46 12.67 -25.70
N TYR A 195 -4.61 11.92 -26.39
CA TYR A 195 -4.95 10.65 -27.04
C TYR A 195 -4.27 9.41 -26.44
N ILE A 196 -3.28 9.57 -25.58
CA ILE A 196 -2.48 8.44 -25.04
C ILE A 196 -3.27 7.69 -23.99
N ASP A 197 -3.38 6.35 -24.13
CA ASP A 197 -3.99 5.48 -23.13
C ASP A 197 -3.20 5.52 -21.80
N GLY A 198 -3.90 5.38 -20.66
CA GLY A 198 -3.28 5.49 -19.35
C GLY A 198 -2.99 6.92 -18.90
N THR A 199 -3.60 7.93 -19.56
CA THR A 199 -3.43 9.34 -19.19
C THR A 199 -4.72 10.00 -18.74
N VAL A 200 -4.55 11.12 -18.01
CA VAL A 200 -5.63 12.06 -17.69
C VAL A 200 -5.17 13.45 -18.02
N PHE A 201 -5.93 14.15 -18.83
CA PHE A 201 -5.66 15.52 -19.24
C PHE A 201 -6.79 16.48 -18.80
N LYS A 202 -6.53 17.77 -18.88
CA LYS A 202 -7.52 18.83 -18.60
C LYS A 202 -7.69 19.70 -19.83
N THR A 203 -8.93 20.09 -20.11
CA THR A 203 -9.23 21.01 -21.21
C THR A 203 -10.38 21.95 -20.87
N ARG A 204 -10.44 23.08 -21.57
CA ARG A 204 -11.60 23.99 -21.57
C ARG A 204 -12.43 23.88 -22.84
N ASN A 205 -11.91 23.17 -23.83
CA ASN A 205 -12.57 22.95 -25.09
C ASN A 205 -13.33 21.61 -25.09
N LYS A 206 -14.64 21.66 -25.23
CA LYS A 206 -15.47 20.45 -25.26
C LYS A 206 -15.24 19.60 -26.51
N GLU A 207 -14.71 20.19 -27.57
CA GLU A 207 -14.35 19.48 -28.80
C GLU A 207 -13.21 18.46 -28.61
N ASP A 208 -12.35 18.66 -27.60
CA ASP A 208 -11.30 17.70 -27.23
C ASP A 208 -11.89 16.42 -26.60
N ILE A 209 -13.20 16.43 -26.26
CA ILE A 209 -13.87 15.35 -25.56
C ILE A 209 -14.76 14.61 -26.55
N TYR A 210 -14.23 13.58 -27.16
CA TYR A 210 -14.95 12.72 -28.11
C TYR A 210 -15.08 11.28 -27.57
N ASP A 211 -16.18 10.62 -27.90
CA ASP A 211 -16.52 9.25 -27.47
C ASP A 211 -16.32 9.00 -25.96
N ALA A 212 -16.71 9.96 -25.14
CA ALA A 212 -16.50 9.93 -23.70
C ALA A 212 -17.82 9.79 -22.93
N LEU A 213 -17.78 9.06 -21.82
CA LEU A 213 -18.89 8.96 -20.87
C LEU A 213 -18.79 10.10 -19.86
N GLU A 214 -19.86 10.89 -19.72
CA GLU A 214 -19.95 11.93 -18.73
C GLU A 214 -20.20 11.37 -17.33
N LEU A 215 -19.38 11.78 -16.37
CA LEU A 215 -19.60 11.55 -14.95
C LEU A 215 -20.46 12.67 -14.35
N PRO A 216 -21.18 12.42 -13.24
CA PRO A 216 -21.72 13.52 -12.45
C PRO A 216 -20.66 14.58 -12.17
N SER A 217 -21.01 15.87 -12.34
CA SER A 217 -20.06 16.96 -12.15
C SER A 217 -19.46 16.99 -10.74
N PHE A 218 -18.28 17.58 -10.59
CA PHE A 218 -17.62 17.71 -9.29
C PHE A 218 -18.50 18.38 -8.23
N ASN A 219 -19.22 19.45 -8.57
CA ASN A 219 -20.14 20.10 -7.64
C ASN A 219 -21.26 19.15 -7.20
N LYS A 220 -21.81 18.36 -8.13
CA LYS A 220 -22.83 17.36 -7.81
C LYS A 220 -22.34 16.28 -6.85
N ILE A 221 -21.14 15.71 -7.09
CA ILE A 221 -20.58 14.65 -6.22
C ILE A 221 -20.14 15.18 -4.85
N LYS A 222 -19.84 16.46 -4.74
CA LYS A 222 -19.50 17.10 -3.47
C LYS A 222 -20.71 17.28 -2.56
N GLU A 223 -21.88 17.53 -3.12
CA GLU A 223 -23.11 17.80 -2.40
C GLU A 223 -23.98 16.57 -2.18
N ASP A 224 -23.98 15.63 -3.11
CA ASP A 224 -24.84 14.47 -3.13
C ASP A 224 -24.02 13.16 -3.07
N LYS A 225 -24.14 12.43 -1.94
CA LYS A 225 -23.48 11.15 -1.73
C LYS A 225 -23.93 10.07 -2.71
N THR A 226 -25.19 10.12 -3.18
CA THR A 226 -25.70 9.22 -4.18
C THR A 226 -25.05 9.47 -5.54
N ALA A 227 -24.90 10.74 -5.92
CA ALA A 227 -24.16 11.12 -7.12
C ALA A 227 -22.69 10.71 -7.04
N TYR A 228 -22.06 10.84 -5.86
CA TYR A 228 -20.70 10.32 -5.64
C TYR A 228 -20.60 8.81 -5.87
N ALA A 229 -21.51 8.03 -5.27
CA ALA A 229 -21.54 6.57 -5.45
C ALA A 229 -21.73 6.16 -6.93
N LYS A 230 -22.60 6.86 -7.66
CA LYS A 230 -22.81 6.64 -9.10
C LYS A 230 -21.56 7.01 -9.92
N SER A 231 -20.94 8.17 -9.65
CA SER A 231 -19.70 8.58 -10.31
C SER A 231 -18.59 7.55 -10.09
N PHE A 232 -18.39 7.13 -8.84
CA PHE A 232 -17.40 6.12 -8.50
C PHE A 232 -17.67 4.78 -9.22
N TYR A 233 -18.91 4.33 -9.28
CA TYR A 233 -19.25 3.06 -9.95
C TYR A 233 -18.97 3.13 -11.46
N LEU A 234 -19.26 4.24 -12.12
CA LEU A 234 -18.90 4.46 -13.52
C LEU A 234 -17.38 4.42 -13.74
N GLN A 235 -16.60 5.02 -12.82
CA GLN A 235 -15.13 4.93 -12.85
C GLN A 235 -14.68 3.47 -12.69
N TYR A 236 -15.24 2.73 -11.73
CA TYR A 236 -14.92 1.33 -11.49
C TYR A 236 -15.20 0.43 -12.70
N GLN A 237 -16.31 0.67 -13.40
CA GLN A 237 -16.66 -0.08 -14.62
C GLN A 237 -15.73 0.24 -15.82
N ASN A 238 -14.92 1.31 -15.73
CA ASN A 238 -13.99 1.74 -16.77
C ASN A 238 -12.51 1.58 -16.33
N THR A 239 -12.21 0.50 -15.59
CA THR A 239 -10.85 0.13 -15.18
C THR A 239 -10.20 -0.95 -16.04
N ASP A 240 -10.91 -1.48 -17.04
CA ASP A 240 -10.41 -2.55 -17.90
C ASP A 240 -9.79 -2.00 -19.20
N PRO A 241 -8.55 -2.35 -19.56
CA PRO A 241 -7.85 -1.77 -20.71
C PRO A 241 -8.42 -2.18 -22.08
N PHE A 242 -9.32 -3.17 -22.15
CA PHE A 242 -9.92 -3.63 -23.40
C PHE A 242 -11.33 -3.08 -23.65
N THR A 243 -12.05 -2.75 -22.58
CA THR A 243 -13.48 -2.40 -22.66
C THR A 243 -13.81 -1.06 -22.00
N ALA A 244 -12.84 -0.38 -21.39
CA ALA A 244 -13.04 0.95 -20.84
C ALA A 244 -13.31 1.95 -21.96
N ARG A 245 -14.19 2.89 -21.67
CA ARG A 245 -14.40 4.09 -22.46
C ARG A 245 -13.62 5.25 -21.82
N ARG A 246 -13.34 6.27 -22.60
CA ARG A 246 -12.97 7.58 -22.10
C ARG A 246 -14.07 8.08 -21.16
N ILE A 247 -13.72 8.70 -20.04
CA ILE A 247 -14.67 9.30 -19.10
C ILE A 247 -14.23 10.71 -18.76
N TYR A 248 -15.18 11.60 -18.48
CA TYR A 248 -14.83 12.96 -18.09
C TYR A 248 -15.71 13.48 -16.95
N GLU A 249 -15.15 14.37 -16.16
CA GLU A 249 -15.79 15.07 -15.06
C GLU A 249 -15.69 16.58 -15.28
N THR A 250 -16.82 17.27 -15.08
CA THR A 250 -16.94 18.73 -15.27
C THR A 250 -16.66 19.46 -13.97
N TYR A 251 -15.83 20.50 -14.05
CA TYR A 251 -15.48 21.43 -12.98
C TYR A 251 -15.83 22.86 -13.42
N ASP A 252 -16.56 23.60 -12.59
CA ASP A 252 -16.85 25.04 -12.77
C ASP A 252 -17.23 25.43 -14.22
N GLU A 253 -18.24 24.80 -14.78
CA GLU A 253 -18.87 25.02 -16.11
C GLU A 253 -17.96 25.01 -17.35
N LYS A 254 -16.66 25.29 -17.21
CA LYS A 254 -15.72 25.47 -18.33
C LYS A 254 -14.41 24.69 -18.20
N MET A 255 -14.24 23.85 -17.20
CA MET A 255 -13.06 23.01 -17.03
C MET A 255 -13.47 21.54 -17.00
N PHE A 256 -12.85 20.76 -17.84
CA PHE A 256 -13.06 19.32 -17.93
C PHE A 256 -11.78 18.58 -17.57
N VAL A 257 -11.90 17.52 -16.79
CA VAL A 257 -10.83 16.53 -16.57
C VAL A 257 -11.26 15.26 -17.27
N VAL A 258 -10.45 14.80 -18.21
CA VAL A 258 -10.75 13.68 -19.11
C VAL A 258 -9.76 12.55 -18.83
N GLN A 259 -10.28 11.38 -18.51
CA GLN A 259 -9.49 10.17 -18.35
C GLN A 259 -9.60 9.31 -19.61
N ASN A 260 -8.47 9.05 -20.25
CA ASN A 260 -8.37 8.06 -21.32
C ASN A 260 -8.51 6.63 -20.77
N PRO A 261 -8.80 5.62 -21.58
CA PRO A 261 -8.77 4.21 -21.16
C PRO A 261 -7.43 3.85 -20.50
N PRO A 262 -7.40 2.86 -19.60
CA PRO A 262 -6.12 2.35 -19.08
C PRO A 262 -5.19 1.85 -20.19
N ALA A 263 -3.89 2.04 -20.04
CA ALA A 263 -2.90 1.46 -20.92
C ALA A 263 -3.02 -0.08 -20.97
N LYS A 264 -2.68 -0.69 -22.10
CA LYS A 264 -2.70 -2.15 -22.25
C LYS A 264 -1.72 -2.80 -21.28
N PRO A 265 -2.03 -4.00 -20.76
CA PRO A 265 -1.09 -4.75 -19.94
C PRO A 265 0.19 -5.05 -20.73
N LEU A 266 1.33 -5.01 -20.05
CA LEU A 266 2.58 -5.45 -20.64
C LEU A 266 2.52 -6.93 -21.03
N THR A 267 3.08 -7.27 -22.17
CA THR A 267 3.36 -8.64 -22.55
C THR A 267 4.46 -9.24 -21.67
N GLN A 268 4.64 -10.56 -21.73
CA GLN A 268 5.71 -11.22 -20.97
C GLN A 268 7.08 -10.72 -21.40
N MET A 269 7.29 -10.51 -22.70
CA MET A 269 8.54 -10.01 -23.26
C MET A 269 8.86 -8.60 -22.76
N GLU A 270 7.90 -7.68 -22.83
CA GLU A 270 8.06 -6.32 -22.29
C GLU A 270 8.35 -6.33 -20.77
N MET A 271 7.67 -7.22 -20.02
CA MET A 271 7.99 -7.40 -18.60
C MET A 271 9.44 -7.85 -18.41
N ASP A 272 9.90 -8.82 -19.18
CA ASP A 272 11.26 -9.34 -19.09
C ASP A 272 12.30 -8.27 -19.46
N ASP A 273 12.06 -7.49 -20.50
CA ASP A 273 12.92 -6.39 -20.93
C ASP A 273 13.04 -5.31 -19.86
N ILE A 274 11.92 -4.93 -19.21
CA ILE A 274 11.92 -3.95 -18.12
C ILE A 274 12.75 -4.45 -16.93
N TYR A 275 12.62 -5.72 -16.55
CA TYR A 275 13.38 -6.27 -15.42
C TYR A 275 14.84 -6.58 -15.77
N ALA A 276 15.20 -6.61 -17.06
CA ALA A 276 16.58 -6.76 -17.56
C ALA A 276 17.37 -5.45 -17.54
N LEU A 277 16.71 -4.28 -17.45
CA LEU A 277 17.36 -2.96 -17.44
C LEU A 277 18.45 -2.87 -16.35
N PRO A 278 19.45 -1.99 -16.54
CA PRO A 278 20.66 -1.97 -15.72
C PRO A 278 20.45 -1.30 -14.35
N TYR A 279 19.55 -1.84 -13.54
CA TYR A 279 19.34 -1.36 -12.18
C TYR A 279 20.54 -1.68 -11.28
N MET A 280 20.90 -0.74 -10.41
CA MET A 280 21.93 -0.93 -9.38
C MET A 280 21.48 -1.85 -8.24
N ARG A 281 20.18 -2.08 -8.09
CA ARG A 281 19.53 -2.95 -7.07
C ARG A 281 19.82 -2.55 -5.63
N THR A 282 20.14 -1.30 -5.42
CA THR A 282 20.42 -0.72 -4.11
C THR A 282 20.06 0.76 -4.10
N TYR A 283 20.14 1.38 -2.92
CA TYR A 283 20.01 2.83 -2.76
C TYR A 283 21.31 3.55 -3.19
N HIS A 284 21.16 4.84 -3.54
CA HIS A 284 22.31 5.67 -3.91
C HIS A 284 23.30 5.83 -2.73
N PRO A 285 24.61 5.72 -2.95
CA PRO A 285 25.63 5.73 -1.89
C PRO A 285 25.63 6.98 -0.99
N ILE A 286 25.07 8.12 -1.44
CA ILE A 286 24.95 9.34 -0.61
C ILE A 286 24.25 9.10 0.73
N TYR A 287 23.40 8.05 0.82
CA TYR A 287 22.61 7.72 2.01
C TYR A 287 23.34 6.80 3.01
N GLU A 288 24.54 6.30 2.69
CA GLU A 288 25.28 5.41 3.58
C GLU A 288 25.57 6.06 4.94
N LYS A 289 25.94 7.35 4.92
CA LYS A 289 26.19 8.14 6.14
C LYS A 289 24.95 8.30 7.03
N ASP A 290 23.77 8.19 6.47
CA ASP A 290 22.48 8.30 7.17
C ASP A 290 21.94 6.91 7.59
N GLY A 291 22.68 5.81 7.36
CA GLY A 291 22.27 4.44 7.67
C GLY A 291 21.49 3.76 6.54
N GLY A 292 21.58 4.27 5.31
CA GLY A 292 20.94 3.71 4.12
C GLY A 292 19.44 4.03 4.03
N VAL A 293 18.71 3.25 3.21
CA VAL A 293 17.26 3.36 3.02
C VAL A 293 16.61 2.03 3.42
N PRO A 294 15.89 1.96 4.55
CA PRO A 294 15.38 0.69 5.10
C PRO A 294 14.49 -0.12 4.15
N ALA A 295 13.76 0.54 3.26
CA ALA A 295 12.87 -0.14 2.30
C ALA A 295 13.59 -1.12 1.36
N ILE A 296 14.92 -1.02 1.20
CA ILE A 296 15.69 -1.97 0.38
C ILE A 296 15.70 -3.39 0.97
N GLU A 297 15.61 -3.53 2.29
CA GLU A 297 15.70 -4.82 2.97
C GLU A 297 14.56 -5.77 2.56
N GLU A 298 13.38 -5.23 2.28
CA GLU A 298 12.22 -6.02 1.88
C GLU A 298 12.36 -6.59 0.45
N VAL A 299 13.10 -5.91 -0.42
CA VAL A 299 13.16 -6.22 -1.85
C VAL A 299 14.52 -6.75 -2.31
N LYS A 300 15.61 -6.47 -1.61
CA LYS A 300 17.00 -6.77 -2.03
C LYS A 300 17.18 -8.22 -2.51
N PHE A 301 16.60 -9.18 -1.78
CA PHE A 301 16.69 -10.60 -2.08
C PHE A 301 15.30 -11.22 -2.37
N SER A 302 14.42 -10.43 -2.93
CA SER A 302 13.08 -10.85 -3.36
C SER A 302 12.95 -10.72 -4.88
N LEU A 303 12.10 -11.55 -5.48
CA LEU A 303 11.88 -11.61 -6.92
C LEU A 303 10.42 -11.30 -7.23
N VAL A 304 10.18 -10.26 -7.99
CA VAL A 304 8.84 -9.97 -8.52
C VAL A 304 8.58 -10.91 -9.69
N SER A 305 7.57 -11.76 -9.57
CA SER A 305 7.22 -12.74 -10.60
C SER A 305 6.04 -12.29 -11.48
N ASN A 306 5.18 -11.42 -10.93
CA ASN A 306 3.95 -10.98 -11.60
C ASN A 306 3.49 -9.63 -11.07
N ARG A 307 2.65 -8.96 -11.85
CA ARG A 307 1.90 -7.74 -11.49
C ARG A 307 0.43 -7.94 -11.80
N GLY A 308 -0.44 -7.07 -11.25
CA GLY A 308 -1.89 -7.19 -11.35
C GLY A 308 -2.49 -8.18 -10.36
N CYS A 309 -3.80 -8.10 -10.15
CA CYS A 309 -4.50 -8.98 -9.21
C CYS A 309 -5.98 -9.12 -9.59
N PHE A 310 -6.42 -10.30 -10.00
CA PHE A 310 -7.84 -10.55 -10.30
C PHE A 310 -8.70 -10.84 -9.05
N GLY A 311 -8.12 -10.75 -7.86
CA GLY A 311 -8.86 -10.92 -6.60
C GLY A 311 -9.97 -9.89 -6.42
N GLY A 312 -9.73 -8.64 -6.83
CA GLY A 312 -10.76 -7.59 -6.89
C GLY A 312 -11.36 -7.21 -5.53
N CYS A 313 -10.61 -7.37 -4.43
CA CYS A 313 -11.09 -7.00 -3.09
C CYS A 313 -11.52 -5.53 -3.02
N SER A 314 -12.67 -5.26 -2.40
CA SER A 314 -13.31 -3.94 -2.41
C SER A 314 -12.47 -2.81 -1.77
N PHE A 315 -11.60 -3.16 -0.84
CA PHE A 315 -10.72 -2.22 -0.11
C PHE A 315 -9.36 -2.00 -0.77
N CYS A 316 -9.01 -2.78 -1.81
CA CYS A 316 -7.64 -2.82 -2.33
C CYS A 316 -7.45 -1.84 -3.49
N ALA A 317 -6.49 -0.92 -3.35
CA ALA A 317 -6.15 0.06 -4.38
C ALA A 317 -5.47 -0.55 -5.62
N LEU A 318 -4.94 -1.77 -5.54
CA LEU A 318 -4.25 -2.42 -6.66
C LEU A 318 -5.14 -2.59 -7.90
N THR A 319 -6.45 -2.79 -7.71
CA THR A 319 -7.42 -2.85 -8.82
C THR A 319 -7.38 -1.59 -9.69
N PHE A 320 -7.19 -0.41 -9.09
CA PHE A 320 -7.17 0.88 -9.77
C PHE A 320 -5.79 1.29 -10.25
N HIS A 321 -4.72 0.71 -9.67
CA HIS A 321 -3.35 1.07 -10.00
C HIS A 321 -2.68 0.04 -10.92
N GLN A 322 -2.72 -1.26 -10.58
CA GLN A 322 -2.09 -2.31 -11.39
C GLN A 322 -3.06 -3.06 -12.30
N GLY A 323 -4.37 -2.88 -12.08
CA GLY A 323 -5.41 -3.58 -12.82
C GLY A 323 -5.64 -5.02 -12.37
N ARG A 324 -6.59 -5.70 -13.07
CA ARG A 324 -7.03 -7.05 -12.73
C ARG A 324 -6.52 -8.13 -13.71
N ILE A 325 -5.71 -7.77 -14.69
CA ILE A 325 -5.06 -8.70 -15.61
C ILE A 325 -3.65 -8.99 -15.11
N ILE A 326 -3.31 -10.26 -15.02
CA ILE A 326 -1.99 -10.67 -14.57
C ILE A 326 -0.98 -10.49 -15.70
N GLN A 327 0.13 -9.86 -15.38
CA GLN A 327 1.29 -9.67 -16.22
C GLN A 327 2.44 -10.43 -15.58
N THR A 328 3.02 -11.40 -16.27
CA THR A 328 4.02 -12.32 -15.73
C THR A 328 5.35 -12.18 -16.45
N ARG A 329 6.40 -12.38 -15.69
CA ARG A 329 7.77 -12.58 -16.23
C ARG A 329 7.99 -14.03 -16.59
N SER A 330 8.85 -14.26 -17.58
CA SER A 330 9.32 -15.61 -17.92
C SER A 330 10.18 -16.24 -16.82
N HIS A 331 10.30 -17.54 -16.82
CA HIS A 331 11.22 -18.23 -15.93
C HIS A 331 12.67 -17.79 -16.17
N GLU A 332 13.05 -17.62 -17.43
CA GLU A 332 14.40 -17.21 -17.86
C GLU A 332 14.79 -15.86 -17.24
N SER A 333 13.91 -14.88 -17.31
CA SER A 333 14.10 -13.55 -16.71
C SER A 333 14.28 -13.63 -15.19
N ILE A 334 13.41 -14.39 -14.50
CA ILE A 334 13.47 -14.53 -13.04
C ILE A 334 14.72 -15.31 -12.60
N LEU A 335 15.09 -16.36 -13.32
CA LEU A 335 16.28 -17.15 -13.03
C LEU A 335 17.58 -16.37 -13.29
N ALA A 336 17.61 -15.54 -14.34
CA ALA A 336 18.73 -14.64 -14.58
C ALA A 336 18.92 -13.62 -13.46
N GLU A 337 17.82 -13.05 -12.96
CA GLU A 337 17.84 -12.16 -11.80
C GLU A 337 18.30 -12.89 -10.54
N ALA A 338 17.77 -14.08 -10.25
CA ALA A 338 18.17 -14.88 -9.09
C ALA A 338 19.66 -15.21 -9.11
N LYS A 339 20.24 -15.51 -10.28
CA LYS A 339 21.69 -15.72 -10.42
C LYS A 339 22.48 -14.46 -10.09
N LYS A 340 22.02 -13.26 -10.46
CA LYS A 340 22.65 -11.99 -10.06
C LYS A 340 22.62 -11.83 -8.53
N LEU A 341 21.49 -12.17 -7.87
CA LEU A 341 21.40 -12.11 -6.40
C LEU A 341 22.42 -13.01 -5.71
N THR A 342 22.72 -14.19 -6.27
CA THR A 342 23.71 -15.11 -5.66
C THR A 342 25.15 -14.57 -5.71
N GLN A 343 25.42 -13.54 -6.50
CA GLN A 343 26.74 -12.88 -6.62
C GLN A 343 26.90 -11.73 -5.61
N ASP A 344 25.79 -11.27 -4.98
CA ASP A 344 25.86 -10.22 -3.98
C ASP A 344 26.58 -10.74 -2.70
N LYS A 345 27.53 -9.96 -2.20
CA LYS A 345 28.32 -10.29 -1.00
C LYS A 345 27.48 -10.52 0.26
N ASP A 346 26.28 -9.91 0.32
CA ASP A 346 25.37 -10.03 1.46
C ASP A 346 24.42 -11.19 1.33
N PHE A 347 24.39 -11.87 0.18
CA PHE A 347 23.49 -13.00 -0.05
C PHE A 347 23.87 -14.23 0.80
N LYS A 348 22.98 -14.61 1.71
CA LYS A 348 23.20 -15.76 2.62
C LYS A 348 22.61 -17.08 2.11
N GLY A 349 22.16 -17.11 0.86
CA GLY A 349 21.51 -18.27 0.23
C GLY A 349 19.99 -18.28 0.35
N TYR A 350 19.37 -17.18 0.76
CA TYR A 350 17.93 -17.10 0.97
C TYR A 350 17.29 -16.14 -0.02
N ILE A 351 16.41 -16.63 -0.87
CA ILE A 351 15.47 -15.82 -1.63
C ILE A 351 14.28 -15.59 -0.71
N HIS A 352 14.05 -14.33 -0.32
CA HIS A 352 13.11 -13.97 0.72
C HIS A 352 11.65 -14.04 0.24
N ASP A 353 11.41 -13.81 -1.04
CA ASP A 353 10.09 -13.90 -1.65
C ASP A 353 10.19 -14.13 -3.16
N VAL A 354 9.22 -14.85 -3.72
CA VAL A 354 8.98 -14.97 -5.15
C VAL A 354 7.51 -14.73 -5.39
N GLY A 355 7.14 -13.50 -5.74
CA GLY A 355 5.73 -13.16 -5.80
C GLY A 355 5.42 -11.85 -6.49
N GLY A 356 4.33 -11.26 -6.05
CA GLY A 356 3.76 -10.02 -6.53
C GLY A 356 2.61 -9.59 -5.61
N PRO A 357 1.59 -8.88 -6.10
CA PRO A 357 0.42 -8.54 -5.28
C PRO A 357 -0.27 -9.75 -4.67
N THR A 358 -0.17 -10.90 -5.33
CA THR A 358 -0.58 -12.23 -4.88
C THR A 358 0.40 -13.24 -5.46
N ALA A 359 1.11 -13.95 -4.62
CA ALA A 359 2.24 -14.78 -5.06
C ALA A 359 1.84 -15.88 -6.05
N ASN A 360 0.72 -16.55 -5.82
CA ASN A 360 0.26 -17.67 -6.64
C ASN A 360 -0.58 -17.30 -7.86
N PHE A 361 -0.61 -16.01 -8.26
CA PHE A 361 -1.25 -15.58 -9.50
C PHE A 361 -0.21 -15.45 -10.62
N ARG A 362 0.01 -16.53 -11.35
CA ARG A 362 1.01 -16.60 -12.42
C ARG A 362 0.43 -16.56 -13.84
N ALA A 363 -0.89 -16.51 -13.96
CA ALA A 363 -1.57 -16.44 -15.25
C ALA A 363 -2.85 -15.62 -15.12
N PRO A 364 -3.39 -15.08 -16.24
CA PRO A 364 -4.72 -14.51 -16.27
C PRO A 364 -5.77 -15.49 -15.74
N ALA A 365 -6.81 -14.99 -15.08
CA ALA A 365 -7.84 -15.84 -14.48
C ALA A 365 -8.58 -16.74 -15.50
N CYS A 366 -8.65 -16.32 -16.76
CA CYS A 366 -9.19 -17.11 -17.87
C CYS A 366 -8.69 -16.55 -19.20
N THR A 367 -8.78 -17.34 -20.27
CA THR A 367 -8.37 -16.96 -21.63
C THR A 367 -9.12 -15.74 -22.18
N LYS A 368 -10.39 -15.54 -21.74
CA LYS A 368 -11.19 -14.39 -22.12
C LYS A 368 -10.54 -13.05 -21.75
N GLN A 369 -9.81 -12.99 -20.62
CA GLN A 369 -9.17 -11.75 -20.18
C GLN A 369 -8.16 -11.19 -21.17
N LEU A 370 -7.50 -12.04 -21.94
CA LEU A 370 -6.49 -11.64 -22.92
C LEU A 370 -7.08 -10.98 -24.19
N THR A 371 -8.35 -11.21 -24.47
CA THR A 371 -8.99 -10.73 -25.71
C THR A 371 -10.17 -9.79 -25.47
N LYS A 372 -10.95 -10.04 -24.42
CA LYS A 372 -12.19 -9.30 -24.09
C LYS A 372 -12.10 -8.56 -22.76
N GLY A 373 -10.95 -8.60 -22.10
CA GLY A 373 -10.74 -7.97 -20.81
C GLY A 373 -11.46 -8.63 -19.64
N VAL A 374 -11.51 -7.93 -18.52
CA VAL A 374 -12.14 -8.40 -17.28
C VAL A 374 -13.65 -8.14 -17.26
N CYS A 375 -14.37 -9.00 -16.57
CA CYS A 375 -15.84 -8.84 -16.42
C CYS A 375 -16.15 -7.61 -15.56
N LYS A 376 -17.07 -6.74 -16.06
CA LYS A 376 -17.50 -5.52 -15.35
C LYS A 376 -18.28 -5.82 -14.07
N ASN A 377 -19.17 -6.84 -14.12
CA ASN A 377 -20.16 -7.12 -13.06
C ASN A 377 -19.85 -8.41 -12.27
N ARG A 378 -18.65 -8.98 -12.43
CA ARG A 378 -18.25 -10.20 -11.73
C ARG A 378 -16.76 -10.20 -11.38
N GLN A 379 -16.47 -10.68 -10.17
CA GLN A 379 -15.11 -11.04 -9.78
C GLN A 379 -14.83 -12.51 -10.09
N CYS A 380 -13.54 -12.87 -10.26
CA CYS A 380 -13.16 -14.22 -10.67
C CYS A 380 -13.31 -15.25 -9.53
N LEU A 381 -13.18 -14.81 -8.28
CA LEU A 381 -13.18 -15.66 -7.08
C LEU A 381 -14.38 -15.38 -6.14
N PHE A 382 -15.19 -14.34 -6.44
CA PHE A 382 -16.27 -13.93 -5.55
C PHE A 382 -17.59 -13.70 -6.34
N PRO A 383 -18.75 -14.03 -5.74
CA PRO A 383 -18.99 -14.70 -4.45
C PRO A 383 -18.59 -16.19 -4.46
N THR A 384 -18.53 -16.79 -5.59
CA THR A 384 -18.05 -18.15 -5.86
C THR A 384 -17.09 -18.14 -7.04
N PRO A 385 -16.15 -19.08 -7.14
CA PRO A 385 -15.25 -19.17 -8.28
C PRO A 385 -16.01 -19.18 -9.61
N CYS A 386 -15.49 -18.41 -10.58
CA CYS A 386 -16.09 -18.31 -11.91
C CYS A 386 -15.96 -19.65 -12.65
N LYS A 387 -16.97 -20.05 -13.41
CA LYS A 387 -16.94 -21.28 -14.23
C LYS A 387 -15.77 -21.33 -15.21
N ASN A 388 -15.31 -20.15 -15.67
CA ASN A 388 -14.21 -20.05 -16.62
C ASN A 388 -12.85 -19.82 -15.92
N LEU A 389 -12.80 -19.86 -14.59
CA LEU A 389 -11.54 -19.71 -13.86
C LEU A 389 -10.62 -20.88 -14.18
N VAL A 390 -9.40 -20.55 -14.60
CA VAL A 390 -8.33 -21.52 -14.78
C VAL A 390 -7.46 -21.47 -13.52
N ALA A 391 -7.61 -22.47 -12.65
CA ALA A 391 -6.78 -22.62 -11.46
C ALA A 391 -5.69 -23.65 -11.76
N ASP A 392 -4.45 -23.19 -11.95
CA ASP A 392 -3.30 -24.02 -12.28
C ASP A 392 -2.03 -23.43 -11.68
N HIS A 393 -1.39 -24.17 -10.77
CA HIS A 393 -0.14 -23.78 -10.12
C HIS A 393 1.10 -24.47 -10.72
N SER A 394 0.97 -25.24 -11.80
CA SER A 394 2.07 -26.02 -12.40
C SER A 394 3.25 -25.13 -12.79
N ASP A 395 2.98 -23.97 -13.40
CA ASP A 395 4.00 -22.97 -13.76
C ASP A 395 4.73 -22.44 -12.51
N TYR A 396 3.99 -22.06 -11.48
CA TYR A 396 4.59 -21.54 -10.25
C TYR A 396 5.42 -22.58 -9.52
N ILE A 397 4.93 -23.81 -9.39
CA ILE A 397 5.68 -24.94 -8.84
C ILE A 397 6.99 -25.16 -9.62
N SER A 398 6.91 -25.16 -10.95
CA SER A 398 8.07 -25.31 -11.84
C SER A 398 9.10 -24.21 -11.60
N LEU A 399 8.67 -22.96 -11.53
CA LEU A 399 9.54 -21.80 -11.23
C LEU A 399 10.23 -21.96 -9.88
N LEU A 400 9.48 -22.25 -8.82
CA LEU A 400 10.02 -22.40 -7.47
C LEU A 400 11.05 -23.53 -7.39
N ARG A 401 10.82 -24.66 -8.08
CA ARG A 401 11.76 -25.77 -8.17
C ARG A 401 13.04 -25.39 -8.91
N LYS A 402 12.94 -24.67 -10.05
CA LYS A 402 14.09 -24.18 -10.79
C LYS A 402 14.93 -23.22 -9.95
N LEU A 403 14.30 -22.33 -9.17
CA LEU A 403 15.00 -21.40 -8.28
C LEU A 403 15.75 -22.11 -7.15
N ARG A 404 15.16 -23.17 -6.56
CA ARG A 404 15.84 -23.99 -5.53
C ARG A 404 17.09 -24.69 -6.04
N ASN A 405 17.15 -24.99 -7.34
CA ASN A 405 18.27 -25.70 -7.96
C ASN A 405 19.43 -24.79 -8.39
N ILE A 406 19.31 -23.46 -8.19
CA ILE A 406 20.39 -22.53 -8.48
C ILE A 406 21.53 -22.73 -7.46
N LYS A 407 22.76 -22.90 -7.96
CA LYS A 407 23.95 -22.99 -7.09
C LYS A 407 24.06 -21.75 -6.19
N GLY A 408 24.19 -21.94 -4.90
CA GLY A 408 24.24 -20.87 -3.88
C GLY A 408 22.90 -20.57 -3.24
N VAL A 409 21.77 -21.02 -3.78
CA VAL A 409 20.46 -20.90 -3.16
C VAL A 409 20.23 -22.06 -2.19
N LYS A 410 19.96 -21.74 -0.93
CA LYS A 410 19.65 -22.72 0.14
C LYS A 410 18.14 -22.87 0.34
N LYS A 411 17.40 -21.76 0.29
CA LYS A 411 15.94 -21.71 0.50
C LYS A 411 15.31 -20.64 -0.38
N VAL A 412 14.11 -20.93 -0.83
CA VAL A 412 13.23 -20.00 -1.56
C VAL A 412 11.93 -19.89 -0.78
N PHE A 413 11.60 -18.69 -0.30
CA PHE A 413 10.41 -18.47 0.48
C PHE A 413 9.31 -17.77 -0.34
N VAL A 414 8.06 -17.96 0.08
CA VAL A 414 6.88 -17.26 -0.41
C VAL A 414 6.30 -16.46 0.77
N ARG A 415 6.46 -15.12 0.73
CA ARG A 415 6.07 -14.20 1.82
C ARG A 415 4.99 -13.20 1.43
N SER A 416 4.87 -12.84 0.15
CA SER A 416 3.90 -11.87 -0.35
C SER A 416 2.43 -12.29 -0.21
N GLY A 417 2.20 -13.47 0.39
CA GLY A 417 0.87 -14.01 0.63
C GLY A 417 0.31 -14.74 -0.56
N ILE A 418 -0.56 -15.68 -0.27
CA ILE A 418 -1.26 -16.49 -1.27
C ILE A 418 -2.77 -16.26 -1.18
N ARG A 419 -3.46 -16.41 -2.31
CA ARG A 419 -4.91 -16.55 -2.33
C ARG A 419 -5.25 -18.01 -2.06
N PHE A 420 -5.68 -18.28 -0.85
CA PHE A 420 -6.05 -19.63 -0.39
C PHE A 420 -7.28 -20.19 -1.13
N ASP A 421 -8.23 -19.32 -1.48
CA ASP A 421 -9.41 -19.66 -2.28
C ASP A 421 -9.05 -20.08 -3.72
N TYR A 422 -8.06 -19.44 -4.34
CA TYR A 422 -7.54 -19.86 -5.64
C TYR A 422 -6.75 -21.16 -5.54
N LEU A 423 -5.97 -21.34 -4.46
CA LEU A 423 -5.26 -22.60 -4.20
C LEU A 423 -6.22 -23.78 -4.09
N LEU A 424 -7.34 -23.60 -3.40
CA LEU A 424 -8.38 -24.64 -3.26
C LEU A 424 -9.08 -25.00 -4.57
N CYS A 425 -9.10 -24.10 -5.54
CA CYS A 425 -9.67 -24.35 -6.87
C CYS A 425 -8.78 -25.26 -7.74
N ASP A 426 -7.48 -25.37 -7.44
CA ASP A 426 -6.55 -26.24 -8.17
C ASP A 426 -6.57 -27.65 -7.60
N THR A 427 -7.31 -28.53 -8.26
CA THR A 427 -7.44 -29.95 -7.88
C THR A 427 -6.41 -30.86 -8.57
N LYS A 428 -5.61 -30.31 -9.50
CA LYS A 428 -4.68 -31.10 -10.32
C LYS A 428 -3.26 -31.10 -9.76
N ASN A 429 -2.84 -29.97 -9.19
CA ASN A 429 -1.49 -29.79 -8.71
C ASN A 429 -1.46 -29.83 -7.18
N ASN A 430 -0.44 -30.45 -6.62
CA ASN A 430 -0.26 -30.51 -5.17
C ASN A 430 0.55 -29.30 -4.67
N PHE A 431 0.07 -28.09 -4.99
CA PHE A 431 0.77 -26.85 -4.62
C PHE A 431 0.87 -26.67 -3.11
N LEU A 432 -0.14 -27.08 -2.34
CA LEU A 432 -0.10 -26.96 -0.87
C LEU A 432 1.05 -27.76 -0.27
N GLU A 433 1.31 -28.99 -0.76
CA GLU A 433 2.44 -29.80 -0.30
C GLU A 433 3.79 -29.17 -0.66
N GLU A 434 3.96 -28.73 -1.91
CA GLU A 434 5.18 -28.03 -2.36
C GLU A 434 5.45 -26.80 -1.49
N LEU A 435 4.40 -25.99 -1.25
CA LEU A 435 4.46 -24.77 -0.44
C LEU A 435 4.92 -25.10 1.00
N CYS A 436 4.23 -26.00 1.70
CA CYS A 436 4.54 -26.37 3.08
C CYS A 436 5.94 -26.96 3.21
N LYS A 437 6.29 -27.88 2.32
CA LYS A 437 7.55 -28.64 2.41
C LYS A 437 8.78 -27.78 2.16
N TYR A 438 8.68 -26.79 1.26
CA TYR A 438 9.88 -26.12 0.75
C TYR A 438 9.89 -24.60 0.90
N HIS A 439 8.72 -23.94 1.02
CA HIS A 439 8.61 -22.48 0.81
C HIS A 439 8.07 -21.70 2.01
N VAL A 440 7.63 -22.37 3.07
CA VAL A 440 7.20 -21.76 4.32
C VAL A 440 8.33 -21.79 5.34
N SER A 441 8.62 -20.64 5.96
CA SER A 441 9.70 -20.49 6.95
C SER A 441 9.25 -20.72 8.42
N GLY A 442 8.17 -21.48 8.62
CA GLY A 442 7.53 -21.72 9.93
C GLY A 442 6.20 -20.96 10.10
N GLN A 443 5.99 -19.88 9.36
CA GLN A 443 4.74 -19.13 9.36
C GLN A 443 4.29 -18.84 7.94
N LEU A 444 3.03 -19.11 7.64
CA LEU A 444 2.37 -18.71 6.39
C LEU A 444 1.36 -17.61 6.68
N LYS A 445 1.57 -16.45 6.05
CA LYS A 445 0.65 -15.32 6.12
C LYS A 445 -0.51 -15.52 5.14
N VAL A 446 -1.73 -15.38 5.62
CA VAL A 446 -2.95 -15.46 4.81
C VAL A 446 -3.89 -14.33 5.20
N ALA A 447 -4.71 -13.89 4.27
CA ALA A 447 -5.55 -12.72 4.45
C ALA A 447 -7.04 -13.08 4.32
N PRO A 448 -7.67 -13.73 5.33
CA PRO A 448 -9.13 -13.88 5.37
C PRO A 448 -9.84 -12.53 5.55
N GLU A 449 -9.22 -11.58 6.23
CA GLU A 449 -9.65 -10.22 6.56
C GLU A 449 -10.77 -10.15 7.60
N HIS A 450 -11.75 -11.05 7.58
CA HIS A 450 -12.86 -11.17 8.53
C HIS A 450 -13.39 -12.62 8.55
N ILE A 451 -14.37 -12.90 9.42
CA ILE A 451 -15.05 -14.21 9.48
C ILE A 451 -16.57 -14.12 9.30
N SER A 452 -17.14 -12.95 9.42
CA SER A 452 -18.57 -12.72 9.19
C SER A 452 -18.83 -12.65 7.68
N ASP A 453 -19.68 -13.53 7.14
CA ASP A 453 -20.00 -13.60 5.71
C ASP A 453 -20.63 -12.30 5.17
N PRO A 454 -21.53 -11.57 5.90
CA PRO A 454 -22.00 -10.27 5.48
C PRO A 454 -20.86 -9.24 5.27
N VAL A 455 -19.85 -9.24 6.15
CA VAL A 455 -18.68 -8.34 6.03
C VAL A 455 -17.80 -8.79 4.87
N LEU A 456 -17.51 -10.09 4.75
CA LEU A 456 -16.74 -10.67 3.66
C LEU A 456 -17.37 -10.38 2.30
N GLN A 457 -18.71 -10.40 2.21
CA GLN A 457 -19.43 -10.02 1.01
C GLN A 457 -19.16 -8.55 0.61
N LYS A 458 -19.17 -7.62 1.56
CA LYS A 458 -18.83 -6.22 1.29
C LYS A 458 -17.35 -6.04 0.93
N MET A 459 -16.46 -6.86 1.49
CA MET A 459 -15.04 -6.91 1.14
C MET A 459 -14.75 -7.53 -0.24
N GLY A 460 -15.70 -8.27 -0.84
CA GLY A 460 -15.46 -9.05 -2.05
C GLY A 460 -14.52 -10.23 -1.80
N LYS A 461 -14.67 -10.88 -0.64
CA LYS A 461 -13.92 -12.06 -0.19
C LYS A 461 -14.81 -13.31 -0.18
N PRO A 462 -14.21 -14.50 -0.30
CA PRO A 462 -14.97 -15.75 -0.20
C PRO A 462 -15.60 -15.92 1.18
N PRO A 463 -16.67 -16.73 1.32
CA PRO A 463 -17.27 -17.05 2.61
C PRO A 463 -16.25 -17.67 3.57
N VAL A 464 -16.49 -17.53 4.88
CA VAL A 464 -15.60 -18.08 5.94
C VAL A 464 -15.40 -19.59 5.84
N SER A 465 -16.39 -20.32 5.33
CA SER A 465 -16.29 -21.76 5.09
C SER A 465 -15.13 -22.15 4.19
N VAL A 466 -14.80 -21.33 3.18
CA VAL A 466 -13.63 -21.55 2.30
C VAL A 466 -12.33 -21.36 3.06
N TYR A 467 -12.27 -20.38 3.95
CA TYR A 467 -11.09 -20.20 4.81
C TYR A 467 -10.92 -21.36 5.79
N ASN A 468 -12.00 -21.81 6.42
CA ASN A 468 -11.96 -22.95 7.35
C ASN A 468 -11.53 -24.24 6.65
N GLU A 469 -11.97 -24.48 5.41
CA GLU A 469 -11.51 -25.61 4.60
C GLU A 469 -10.00 -25.52 4.34
N PHE A 470 -9.50 -24.34 3.99
CA PHE A 470 -8.06 -24.14 3.81
C PHE A 470 -7.28 -24.38 5.10
N VAL A 471 -7.74 -23.86 6.25
CA VAL A 471 -7.12 -24.07 7.56
C VAL A 471 -7.01 -25.57 7.87
N ARG A 472 -8.09 -26.30 7.71
CA ARG A 472 -8.10 -27.77 7.91
C ARG A 472 -7.07 -28.46 7.00
N LYS A 473 -7.12 -28.21 5.69
CA LYS A 473 -6.17 -28.82 4.73
C LYS A 473 -4.71 -28.46 5.04
N TYR A 474 -4.46 -27.24 5.52
CA TYR A 474 -3.11 -26.82 5.90
C TYR A 474 -2.61 -27.56 7.14
N HIS A 475 -3.45 -27.76 8.16
CA HIS A 475 -3.11 -28.53 9.34
C HIS A 475 -2.87 -30.00 9.01
N ASP A 476 -3.79 -30.64 8.30
CA ASP A 476 -3.68 -32.02 7.84
C ASP A 476 -2.37 -32.25 7.05
N MET A 477 -2.00 -31.28 6.19
CA MET A 477 -0.78 -31.32 5.42
C MET A 477 0.46 -31.23 6.31
N ASN A 478 0.48 -30.31 7.28
CA ASN A 478 1.60 -30.17 8.21
C ASN A 478 1.79 -31.42 9.09
N GLU A 479 0.69 -31.98 9.57
CA GLU A 479 0.70 -33.22 10.34
C GLU A 479 1.27 -34.39 9.49
N ARG A 480 0.77 -34.58 8.27
CA ARG A 480 1.25 -35.60 7.32
C ARG A 480 2.75 -35.47 7.01
N LEU A 481 3.25 -34.24 6.91
CA LEU A 481 4.66 -33.93 6.62
C LEU A 481 5.55 -33.87 7.87
N GLY A 482 4.99 -34.00 9.08
CA GLY A 482 5.71 -33.84 10.33
C GLY A 482 6.28 -32.42 10.55
N LEU A 483 5.62 -31.40 10.03
CA LEU A 483 6.07 -30.01 10.08
C LEU A 483 5.40 -29.23 11.23
N LYS A 484 6.14 -28.30 11.80
CA LYS A 484 5.64 -27.35 12.82
C LYS A 484 5.53 -25.96 12.21
N GLN A 485 4.46 -25.73 11.43
CA GLN A 485 4.19 -24.45 10.79
C GLN A 485 2.84 -23.91 11.24
N TYR A 486 2.73 -22.58 11.27
CA TYR A 486 1.55 -21.87 11.78
C TYR A 486 1.00 -20.95 10.71
N LEU A 487 -0.34 -20.79 10.69
CA LEU A 487 -1.00 -19.73 9.92
C LEU A 487 -0.98 -18.43 10.73
N VAL A 488 -0.73 -17.33 10.03
CA VAL A 488 -0.82 -15.99 10.57
C VAL A 488 -1.91 -15.25 9.78
N PRO A 489 -3.17 -15.26 10.28
CA PRO A 489 -4.26 -14.57 9.60
C PRO A 489 -4.14 -13.05 9.76
N TYR A 490 -4.22 -12.33 8.64
CA TYR A 490 -4.46 -10.90 8.64
C TYR A 490 -5.95 -10.64 8.77
N LEU A 491 -6.30 -9.80 9.75
CA LEU A 491 -7.67 -9.42 10.08
C LEU A 491 -7.81 -7.90 10.09
N MET A 492 -8.98 -7.44 9.66
CA MET A 492 -9.28 -6.02 9.50
C MET A 492 -10.49 -5.65 10.35
N SER A 493 -10.36 -4.65 11.21
CA SER A 493 -11.47 -4.07 11.96
C SER A 493 -12.15 -2.93 11.20
N SER A 494 -13.38 -2.66 11.53
CA SER A 494 -14.12 -1.45 11.12
C SER A 494 -14.27 -1.25 9.60
N HIS A 495 -14.24 -2.33 8.82
CA HIS A 495 -14.60 -2.28 7.40
C HIS A 495 -16.09 -1.94 7.25
N PRO A 496 -16.52 -1.18 6.21
CA PRO A 496 -17.93 -1.00 5.91
C PRO A 496 -18.70 -2.33 5.89
N GLY A 497 -19.78 -2.41 6.62
CA GLY A 497 -20.55 -3.62 6.89
C GLY A 497 -20.23 -4.32 8.20
N SER A 498 -19.14 -3.96 8.90
CA SER A 498 -18.80 -4.53 10.20
C SER A 498 -19.44 -3.70 11.32
N THR A 499 -20.46 -4.25 11.97
CA THR A 499 -21.03 -3.70 13.20
C THR A 499 -20.25 -4.22 14.41
N LEU A 500 -20.65 -3.77 15.60
CA LEU A 500 -20.05 -4.24 16.84
C LEU A 500 -20.33 -5.74 17.09
N GLN A 501 -21.46 -6.25 16.58
CA GLN A 501 -21.80 -7.67 16.71
C GLN A 501 -20.83 -8.55 15.91
N GLU A 502 -20.56 -8.22 14.62
CA GLU A 502 -19.62 -8.99 13.81
C GLU A 502 -18.18 -8.91 14.38
N ALA A 503 -17.84 -7.83 15.09
CA ALA A 503 -16.56 -7.72 15.78
C ALA A 503 -16.50 -8.64 17.02
N VAL A 504 -17.60 -8.83 17.73
CA VAL A 504 -17.71 -9.82 18.83
C VAL A 504 -17.61 -11.23 18.27
N ASP A 505 -18.31 -11.55 17.19
CA ASP A 505 -18.24 -12.86 16.53
C ASP A 505 -16.81 -13.19 16.10
N LEU A 506 -16.08 -12.19 15.59
CA LEU A 506 -14.66 -12.34 15.25
C LEU A 506 -13.79 -12.63 16.49
N ALA A 507 -14.08 -11.99 17.62
CA ALA A 507 -13.36 -12.24 18.87
C ALA A 507 -13.60 -13.66 19.40
N GLU A 508 -14.84 -14.17 19.30
CA GLU A 508 -15.19 -15.54 19.65
C GLU A 508 -14.46 -16.55 18.77
N TYR A 509 -14.44 -16.33 17.45
CA TYR A 509 -13.70 -17.15 16.51
C TYR A 509 -12.20 -17.22 16.86
N LEU A 510 -11.59 -16.09 17.21
CA LEU A 510 -10.18 -16.03 17.62
C LEU A 510 -9.94 -16.75 18.96
N ARG A 511 -10.88 -16.70 19.90
CA ARG A 511 -10.87 -17.46 21.14
C ARG A 511 -10.83 -18.96 20.84
N ASP A 512 -11.72 -19.42 19.97
CA ASP A 512 -11.87 -20.85 19.64
C ASP A 512 -10.65 -21.38 18.89
N LEU A 513 -10.03 -20.55 18.05
CA LEU A 513 -8.73 -20.86 17.44
C LEU A 513 -7.55 -20.86 18.43
N GLY A 514 -7.74 -20.33 19.65
CA GLY A 514 -6.66 -20.16 20.62
C GLY A 514 -5.58 -19.16 20.18
N TYR A 515 -5.87 -18.32 19.18
CA TYR A 515 -4.95 -17.37 18.58
C TYR A 515 -5.35 -15.93 18.88
N MET A 516 -4.36 -15.08 19.13
CA MET A 516 -4.55 -13.64 19.25
C MET A 516 -3.55 -12.92 18.34
N PRO A 517 -4.03 -12.15 17.37
CA PRO A 517 -3.17 -11.38 16.47
C PRO A 517 -2.32 -10.37 17.22
N GLN A 518 -1.01 -10.34 16.95
CA GLN A 518 -0.13 -9.30 17.49
C GLN A 518 -0.35 -7.95 16.78
N GLN A 519 -0.69 -8.00 15.49
CA GLN A 519 -0.98 -6.82 14.68
C GLN A 519 -2.42 -6.88 14.17
N VAL A 520 -3.14 -5.79 14.35
CA VAL A 520 -4.49 -5.58 13.82
C VAL A 520 -4.44 -4.43 12.83
N GLN A 521 -5.09 -4.63 11.69
CA GLN A 521 -5.29 -3.57 10.72
C GLN A 521 -6.71 -3.01 10.86
N ASP A 522 -6.81 -1.69 11.03
CA ASP A 522 -8.09 -1.02 10.86
C ASP A 522 -8.31 -0.75 9.38
N PHE A 523 -9.56 -0.79 8.93
CA PHE A 523 -9.89 -0.39 7.58
C PHE A 523 -9.38 1.04 7.30
N TYR A 524 -8.55 1.16 6.27
CA TYR A 524 -7.97 2.43 5.85
C TYR A 524 -8.72 2.94 4.62
N PRO A 525 -9.48 4.04 4.70
CA PRO A 525 -10.20 4.60 3.55
C PRO A 525 -9.24 5.17 2.51
N THR A 526 -8.68 4.29 1.67
CA THR A 526 -7.80 4.68 0.57
C THR A 526 -8.63 5.22 -0.60
N PRO A 527 -8.29 6.38 -1.18
CA PRO A 527 -9.04 6.96 -2.29
C PRO A 527 -9.25 5.95 -3.44
N SER A 528 -10.35 6.10 -4.17
CA SER A 528 -10.69 5.29 -5.35
C SER A 528 -10.83 3.78 -5.09
N THR A 529 -11.30 3.38 -3.91
CA THR A 529 -11.70 1.99 -3.64
C THR A 529 -13.19 1.87 -3.38
N ILE A 530 -13.78 0.71 -3.68
CA ILE A 530 -15.21 0.43 -3.42
C ILE A 530 -15.53 0.65 -1.93
N SER A 531 -14.66 0.13 -1.04
CA SER A 531 -14.85 0.26 0.40
C SER A 531 -14.77 1.71 0.89
N THR A 532 -13.95 2.54 0.27
CA THR A 532 -13.91 3.98 0.59
C THR A 532 -15.16 4.70 0.10
N CYS A 533 -15.70 4.30 -1.05
CA CYS A 533 -17.00 4.80 -1.51
C CYS A 533 -18.10 4.43 -0.50
N MET A 534 -18.19 3.16 -0.07
CA MET A 534 -19.12 2.74 0.98
C MET A 534 -18.91 3.52 2.28
N TYR A 535 -17.66 3.70 2.69
CA TYR A 535 -17.31 4.42 3.92
C TYR A 535 -17.82 5.87 3.92
N TYR A 536 -17.63 6.57 2.80
CA TYR A 536 -18.04 7.97 2.69
C TYR A 536 -19.54 8.13 2.49
N THR A 537 -20.13 7.31 1.63
CA THR A 537 -21.54 7.49 1.22
C THR A 537 -22.53 6.78 2.12
N GLY A 538 -22.14 5.68 2.75
CA GLY A 538 -23.05 4.75 3.42
C GLY A 538 -23.82 3.87 2.42
N LEU A 539 -23.40 3.80 1.15
CA LEU A 539 -24.04 3.04 0.08
C LEU A 539 -23.04 2.09 -0.58
N ASP A 540 -23.47 0.90 -0.92
CA ASP A 540 -22.71 0.01 -1.82
C ASP A 540 -22.86 0.53 -3.26
N PRO A 541 -21.80 1.03 -3.91
CA PRO A 541 -21.94 1.63 -5.23
C PRO A 541 -22.36 0.64 -6.33
N ARG A 542 -22.29 -0.66 -6.06
CA ARG A 542 -22.67 -1.74 -6.99
C ARG A 542 -24.17 -1.98 -7.03
N THR A 543 -24.86 -1.80 -5.88
CA THR A 543 -26.30 -2.08 -5.70
C THR A 543 -27.10 -0.85 -5.31
N MET A 544 -26.42 0.21 -4.83
CA MET A 544 -26.99 1.41 -4.23
C MET A 544 -27.76 1.15 -2.92
N GLU A 545 -27.57 -0.01 -2.31
CA GLU A 545 -28.14 -0.36 -1.01
C GLU A 545 -27.37 0.27 0.14
N PRO A 546 -28.04 0.61 1.24
CA PRO A 546 -27.37 1.11 2.45
C PRO A 546 -26.37 0.10 3.02
N VAL A 547 -25.24 0.62 3.53
CA VAL A 547 -24.20 -0.15 4.19
C VAL A 547 -23.90 0.51 5.53
N TYR A 548 -23.87 -0.27 6.59
CA TYR A 548 -23.43 0.19 7.90
C TYR A 548 -21.96 0.62 7.86
N VAL A 549 -21.65 1.74 8.50
CA VAL A 549 -20.28 2.26 8.59
C VAL A 549 -20.01 2.74 10.02
N ALA A 550 -19.04 2.13 10.69
CA ALA A 550 -18.52 2.60 11.96
C ALA A 550 -17.77 3.93 11.75
N THR A 551 -18.45 5.06 11.97
CA THR A 551 -17.85 6.40 11.84
C THR A 551 -17.33 6.94 13.18
N ASN A 552 -17.91 6.50 14.30
CA ASN A 552 -17.50 6.91 15.65
C ASN A 552 -16.10 6.35 15.98
N PRO A 553 -15.13 7.20 16.35
CA PRO A 553 -13.79 6.74 16.73
C PRO A 553 -13.78 5.78 17.93
N HIS A 554 -14.71 5.94 18.88
CA HIS A 554 -14.83 5.08 20.05
C HIS A 554 -15.30 3.68 19.66
N GLU A 555 -16.30 3.57 18.79
CA GLU A 555 -16.74 2.29 18.25
C GLU A 555 -15.62 1.58 17.45
N LYS A 556 -14.87 2.30 16.62
CA LYS A 556 -13.70 1.75 15.94
C LYS A 556 -12.66 1.20 16.94
N ALA A 557 -12.45 1.92 18.04
CA ALA A 557 -11.54 1.45 19.09
C ALA A 557 -12.07 0.18 19.75
N MET A 558 -13.38 0.05 20.00
CA MET A 558 -14.01 -1.17 20.50
C MET A 558 -13.86 -2.34 19.53
N GLN A 559 -14.18 -2.16 18.24
CA GLN A 559 -14.02 -3.22 17.23
C GLN A 559 -12.57 -3.70 17.13
N ARG A 560 -11.61 -2.77 17.19
CA ARG A 560 -10.19 -3.12 17.22
C ARG A 560 -9.80 -3.87 18.50
N ALA A 561 -10.27 -3.39 19.66
CA ALA A 561 -9.97 -4.00 20.97
C ALA A 561 -10.46 -5.45 21.05
N LEU A 562 -11.61 -5.76 20.46
CA LEU A 562 -12.17 -7.11 20.39
C LEU A 562 -11.25 -8.11 19.70
N ILE A 563 -10.53 -7.71 18.64
CA ILE A 563 -9.53 -8.59 17.97
C ILE A 563 -8.36 -8.91 18.93
N GLN A 564 -8.06 -8.03 19.86
CA GLN A 564 -7.00 -8.20 20.87
C GLN A 564 -7.58 -8.24 22.30
N TYR A 565 -8.68 -8.93 22.49
CA TYR A 565 -9.47 -8.94 23.74
C TYR A 565 -8.67 -9.41 24.97
N ARG A 566 -7.60 -10.19 24.80
CA ARG A 566 -6.73 -10.63 25.91
C ARG A 566 -5.74 -9.57 26.38
N ASN A 567 -5.56 -8.47 25.62
CA ASN A 567 -4.69 -7.38 26.05
C ASN A 567 -5.36 -6.64 27.23
N PRO A 568 -4.71 -6.57 28.42
CA PRO A 568 -5.28 -5.89 29.59
C PRO A 568 -5.65 -4.43 29.38
N GLU A 569 -4.98 -3.73 28.46
CA GLU A 569 -5.25 -2.34 28.11
C GLU A 569 -6.57 -2.17 27.35
N ASN A 570 -7.06 -3.24 26.71
CA ASN A 570 -8.31 -3.23 25.94
C ASN A 570 -9.54 -3.59 26.78
N TYR A 571 -9.35 -3.93 28.08
CA TYR A 571 -10.42 -4.49 28.90
C TYR A 571 -11.68 -3.65 28.90
N ASP A 572 -11.58 -2.35 29.16
CA ASP A 572 -12.73 -1.47 29.30
C ASP A 572 -13.52 -1.33 28.01
N LEU A 573 -12.82 -1.23 26.87
CA LEU A 573 -13.42 -1.19 25.53
C LEU A 573 -14.11 -2.52 25.18
N VAL A 574 -13.50 -3.66 25.52
CA VAL A 574 -14.09 -4.99 25.29
C VAL A 574 -15.31 -5.18 26.17
N HIS A 575 -15.23 -4.82 27.45
CA HIS A 575 -16.36 -4.90 28.37
C HIS A 575 -17.56 -4.06 27.90
N GLU A 576 -17.30 -2.80 27.52
CA GLU A 576 -18.33 -1.90 26.97
C GLU A 576 -18.97 -2.48 25.71
N ALA A 577 -18.15 -2.99 24.78
CA ALA A 577 -18.62 -3.62 23.55
C ALA A 577 -19.55 -4.82 23.83
N LEU A 578 -19.20 -5.68 24.78
CA LEU A 578 -20.00 -6.83 25.17
C LEU A 578 -21.33 -6.42 25.83
N VAL A 579 -21.32 -5.36 26.64
CA VAL A 579 -22.55 -4.80 27.25
C VAL A 579 -23.46 -4.22 26.14
N MET A 580 -22.90 -3.43 25.20
CA MET A 580 -23.66 -2.82 24.10
C MET A 580 -24.27 -3.83 23.16
N THR A 581 -23.62 -4.98 22.96
CA THR A 581 -24.12 -6.07 22.09
C THR A 581 -24.95 -7.10 22.86
N ASN A 582 -25.24 -6.86 24.13
CA ASN A 582 -25.97 -7.78 25.02
C ASN A 582 -25.30 -9.18 25.11
N ARG A 583 -23.97 -9.22 25.06
CA ARG A 583 -23.15 -10.44 25.14
C ARG A 583 -22.41 -10.55 26.49
N MET A 584 -23.12 -10.27 27.57
CA MET A 584 -22.59 -10.41 28.95
C MET A 584 -22.24 -11.87 29.31
N ASP A 585 -22.82 -12.85 28.59
CA ASP A 585 -22.44 -14.26 28.64
C ASP A 585 -20.94 -14.49 28.38
N LEU A 586 -20.27 -13.59 27.65
CA LEU A 586 -18.85 -13.65 27.35
C LEU A 586 -17.95 -13.03 28.44
N ILE A 587 -18.54 -12.57 29.56
CA ILE A 587 -17.84 -12.03 30.74
C ILE A 587 -17.93 -13.05 31.86
N GLY A 588 -16.88 -13.77 32.14
CA GLY A 588 -16.94 -14.84 33.17
C GLY A 588 -15.59 -15.57 33.29
N PHE A 589 -15.66 -16.72 33.95
CA PHE A 589 -14.49 -17.58 34.19
C PHE A 589 -14.43 -18.81 33.29
N ASP A 590 -15.52 -19.09 32.60
CA ASP A 590 -15.65 -20.26 31.74
C ASP A 590 -14.81 -20.13 30.44
N ALA A 591 -14.56 -21.25 29.79
CA ALA A 591 -13.74 -21.31 28.58
C ALA A 591 -14.30 -20.53 27.40
N HIS A 592 -15.64 -20.36 27.37
CA HIS A 592 -16.31 -19.59 26.30
C HIS A 592 -16.25 -18.08 26.52
N CYS A 593 -15.85 -17.60 27.70
CA CYS A 593 -15.77 -16.16 27.98
C CYS A 593 -14.55 -15.52 27.34
N LEU A 594 -14.70 -14.27 26.90
CA LEU A 594 -13.60 -13.49 26.33
C LEU A 594 -12.76 -12.81 27.41
N ILE A 595 -13.44 -12.24 28.41
CA ILE A 595 -12.79 -11.53 29.53
C ILE A 595 -13.33 -11.99 30.89
N ARG A 596 -12.50 -11.86 31.92
CA ARG A 596 -12.92 -12.13 33.30
C ARG A 596 -13.50 -10.89 33.91
N PRO A 597 -14.53 -11.00 34.83
CA PRO A 597 -15.02 -9.85 35.56
C PRO A 597 -13.89 -9.24 36.41
N ARG A 598 -13.71 -7.93 36.31
CA ARG A 598 -12.88 -7.17 37.26
C ARG A 598 -13.74 -6.74 38.43
N LYS A 599 -13.20 -6.73 39.64
CA LYS A 599 -13.83 -6.01 40.73
C LYS A 599 -13.81 -4.53 40.34
N LEU A 600 -14.97 -3.95 40.04
CA LEU A 600 -15.11 -2.50 39.93
C LEU A 600 -14.54 -1.91 41.22
N ALA A 601 -13.64 -0.94 41.12
CA ALA A 601 -13.31 -0.09 42.27
C ALA A 601 -14.63 0.42 42.80
N LYS A 602 -14.92 0.15 44.09
CA LYS A 602 -16.14 0.62 44.74
C LYS A 602 -16.32 2.08 44.37
N GLU A 603 -17.45 2.43 43.79
CA GLU A 603 -17.91 3.81 43.77
C GLU A 603 -17.76 4.34 45.20
N GLU A 604 -16.88 5.32 45.42
CA GLU A 604 -16.81 6.04 46.66
C GLU A 604 -18.19 6.70 46.84
N GLU A 605 -19.01 6.12 47.69
CA GLU A 605 -20.22 6.75 48.18
C GLU A 605 -19.84 8.17 48.64
N PHE A 606 -20.36 9.15 47.93
CA PHE A 606 -20.35 10.54 48.36
C PHE A 606 -21.16 10.66 49.66
N SER A 607 -20.65 10.16 50.75
CA SER A 607 -21.14 10.50 52.07
C SER A 607 -20.53 11.85 52.46
N GLY A 608 -21.36 12.89 52.34
CA GLY A 608 -21.05 14.23 52.79
C GLY A 608 -20.63 14.27 54.26
N LYS A 609 -19.35 14.32 54.52
CA LYS A 609 -18.83 14.82 55.82
C LYS A 609 -18.06 16.13 55.52
N LYS A 610 -18.74 17.24 55.88
CA LYS A 610 -18.15 18.57 56.04
C LYS A 610 -16.86 18.46 56.84
N LYS A 611 -15.70 18.65 56.26
CA LYS A 611 -14.45 18.94 56.97
C LYS A 611 -14.36 20.43 57.18
N THR A 612 -14.47 20.82 58.46
CA THR A 612 -14.19 22.14 59.01
C THR A 612 -12.82 22.66 58.59
N LYS A 613 -12.81 23.89 58.10
CA LYS A 613 -11.60 24.66 57.77
C LYS A 613 -10.67 24.78 58.97
N ARG A 614 -9.44 24.34 58.87
CA ARG A 614 -8.33 24.81 59.70
C ARG A 614 -7.49 25.80 58.89
N THR A 615 -7.43 27.03 59.41
CA THR A 615 -6.61 28.15 58.94
C THR A 615 -5.11 27.80 59.02
N PRO A 616 -4.30 28.18 58.03
CA PRO A 616 -2.84 28.07 58.16
C PRO A 616 -2.29 29.33 58.86
N ASN A 617 -1.42 29.09 59.80
CA ASN A 617 -0.65 30.10 60.51
C ASN A 617 0.51 30.56 59.61
N GLN A 618 0.61 31.89 59.48
CA GLN A 618 1.74 32.57 58.83
C GLN A 618 2.98 32.47 59.72
N ASN A 619 4.13 32.19 59.12
CA ASN A 619 5.36 32.90 59.55
C ASN A 619 6.33 33.00 58.37
N GLN A 620 6.74 34.23 58.20
CA GLN A 620 7.70 34.86 57.34
C GLN A 620 9.11 34.23 57.50
N THR A 621 9.96 34.20 56.47
CA THR A 621 10.95 35.25 56.20
C THR A 621 11.91 34.93 55.07
N LYS A 622 12.05 35.93 54.20
CA LYS A 622 13.20 36.57 53.61
C LYS A 622 14.14 35.86 52.59
N TYR A 623 14.02 36.40 51.40
CA TYR A 623 15.10 36.91 50.46
C TYR A 623 16.51 36.35 50.51
N LYS A 624 17.03 35.94 49.36
CA LYS A 624 18.10 36.70 48.64
C LYS A 624 18.33 36.17 47.24
N ALA A 625 18.47 37.14 46.34
CA ALA A 625 18.88 37.05 44.95
C ALA A 625 20.40 36.88 44.80
N GLY A 626 20.85 36.49 43.62
CA GLY A 626 22.22 36.57 43.16
C GLY A 626 22.48 35.48 42.14
N SER A 627 22.40 35.76 40.87
CA SER A 627 23.33 36.26 39.84
C SER A 627 24.43 35.29 39.52
N SER A 628 24.38 34.92 38.21
CA SER A 628 25.45 34.91 37.23
C SER A 628 26.54 33.84 37.22
N ARG A 629 26.68 33.27 36.05
CA ARG A 629 27.87 33.06 35.22
C ARG A 629 28.79 31.85 35.41
N ASN A 630 28.91 31.23 34.27
CA ASN A 630 30.16 30.78 33.59
C ASN A 630 30.70 29.37 33.83
N THR A 631 30.64 28.64 32.71
CA THR A 631 31.79 28.13 31.91
C THR A 631 32.59 26.95 32.45
N GLU A 632 32.78 26.06 31.48
CA GLU A 632 33.97 25.28 31.16
C GLU A 632 34.15 23.85 31.69
N ASN A 633 34.12 22.99 30.69
CA ASN A 633 35.11 21.95 30.36
C ASN A 633 35.60 20.95 31.43
N PHE A 634 35.54 19.71 31.17
CA PHE A 634 36.67 18.83 30.84
C PHE A 634 36.26 17.33 30.81
N SER A 635 36.46 16.78 29.64
CA SER A 635 37.05 15.50 29.23
C SER A 635 37.10 14.26 30.13
N ARG A 636 36.77 13.16 29.46
CA ARG A 636 37.39 11.81 29.45
C ARG A 636 37.45 10.98 30.74
N LYS A 637 36.85 9.84 30.71
CA LYS A 637 37.58 8.56 30.56
C LYS A 637 36.62 7.34 30.48
N THR A 638 36.96 6.51 29.55
CA THR A 638 36.63 5.13 29.28
C THR A 638 36.58 4.21 30.51
N SER A 639 35.60 3.29 30.57
CA SER A 639 35.91 1.86 30.74
C SER A 639 34.68 0.98 30.47
N SER A 640 34.95 -0.04 29.72
CA SER A 640 34.14 -1.18 29.38
C SER A 640 33.61 -1.96 30.59
N GLN A 641 32.42 -2.49 30.51
CA GLN A 641 32.18 -3.91 30.83
C GLN A 641 30.85 -4.45 30.27
N ASN A 642 31.02 -5.53 29.56
CA ASN A 642 30.00 -6.43 29.05
C ASN A 642 29.11 -7.01 30.17
N THR A 643 27.80 -7.04 29.95
CA THR A 643 26.99 -8.13 30.51
C THR A 643 25.87 -8.49 29.52
N LYS A 644 26.01 -9.67 28.94
CA LYS A 644 25.00 -10.40 28.16
C LYS A 644 23.84 -10.76 29.08
N LYS A 645 22.62 -10.30 28.79
CA LYS A 645 21.41 -10.91 29.31
C LYS A 645 20.73 -11.72 28.18
N LYS A 646 20.81 -13.03 28.32
CA LYS A 646 20.01 -14.01 27.60
C LYS A 646 18.56 -13.90 28.07
N HIS A 647 17.64 -13.60 27.18
CA HIS A 647 16.22 -13.84 27.43
C HIS A 647 15.85 -15.25 26.97
N THR A 648 15.58 -16.08 27.97
CA THR A 648 15.04 -17.43 27.80
C THR A 648 13.52 -17.34 27.69
N ILE A 649 12.99 -17.75 26.55
CA ILE A 649 11.53 -17.91 26.34
C ILE A 649 11.13 -19.23 27.02
N ARG A 650 10.33 -19.13 28.07
CA ARG A 650 9.68 -20.30 28.70
C ARG A 650 8.43 -20.67 27.90
N THR A 651 8.52 -21.80 27.23
CA THR A 651 7.39 -22.53 26.67
C THR A 651 6.69 -23.30 27.80
N VAL A 652 5.40 -23.00 28.00
CA VAL A 652 4.56 -23.79 28.91
C VAL A 652 3.92 -24.93 28.12
N HIS A 653 4.40 -26.14 28.33
CA HIS A 653 3.69 -27.35 27.95
C HIS A 653 2.59 -27.63 28.97
N LYS A 654 1.35 -27.77 28.53
CA LYS A 654 0.37 -28.64 29.23
C LYS A 654 0.03 -29.82 28.37
N LYS A 655 0.34 -30.99 28.97
CA LYS A 655 -0.16 -32.30 28.55
C LYS A 655 -1.68 -32.37 28.85
N LYS A 656 -2.45 -32.73 27.92
CA LYS A 656 -3.34 -33.88 27.73
C LYS A 656 -4.19 -33.63 26.51
#